data_35bf2ba264469c3174b95141d6b45259
#
_entry.id   35bf2ba264469c3174b95141d6b45259
#
_cell.length_a   1.000
_cell.length_b   1.000
_cell.length_c   1.000
_cell.angle_alpha   90.00
_cell.angle_beta   90.00
_cell.angle_gamma   90.00
#
_symmetry.space_group_name_H-M   'P 1'
#
loop_
_entity.id
_entity.type
_entity.pdbx_description
1 polymer ?
#
loop_
_entity_poly.entity_id
_entity_poly.type
_entity_poly.pdbx_seq_one_letter_code
_entity_poly.pdbx_strand_id
1 'polypeptide(L)'
;YSTYLGGNDNETPHSLVVNNLNQLVIYGRTYSANFPVTPNAYDNSYNGGGDITITVMNVNGTGLVGSTFIGGTDDDGVNFNAQEFIGGGLKRNYGDDARGEVICDNNNNIYVASCTFSGNFPTSNTAIQNSLSGGQEGCVFKLNATASALLFSTYLGGTADDACYSLDLTATNTIYVTGGTSSSNFPIGSGGLNNAYQGGTMDGFLVHLNATGSAIINGTYIGTNQEDQSYFVKLDLGGNVYIVGQTKGNYPIQNAIYSVANSGQFITKLAPNLNSITYSTRFGSGNNDTNLSPTAFLVDTCENVYVCGWGGNLGFSGWPFNQNNISGMPVTADAFKSTTDGNDFYIIVIKKDAESLLYASYFGGDNALEHVDGGTSRFDRSGIIYEAVCAGCGGNSSTPTTPGVVSETNNSSNCNELGFKIALELTTLKAEALADPAATGCAPLTVNFINNSENATSYFWDFGTGVTSDTSNQFQPTFTYTDTGSYTIQLIAFSTNGCIPSDTAYTTVVVFNTNATADYSYLLNDLCDSLIVNFSAQGSSPAATYQWDFGDGTTGSGNIPSHTYYDAGVYTVTLIVNDTTACNPLDTFTQTIPFTSRITASPSGDYFSGCAPLTVQFENNSIGGTTFKWEFGDGSTSTLENPSHNYNQPGTYNALFIIFDPASCNGSDTAIITVEVFESAPVAQFTVSSQNPGSNEPVQFTNQSFNATNYLWFFNDGGTSNDVNPVHSFTNNGEYLVCLIAFNNGPCPDTACRLITVRFTPVIDVPNAFSPNGDGQNDILLVKGRGVQSIVFRVFNRWGEKVFESNDLNFGWDGTFKGEPQEMDVYAWTLNAVLDGNIPIFKSGNATLIR
;
A
#
# COMPACT_ATOMS: atom_id res chain seq x y z
N TYR A 1 0.66 3.86 5.20
CA TYR A 1 1.84 4.66 4.84
C TYR A 1 2.39 4.27 3.48
N SER A 2 3.22 5.13 2.90
CA SER A 2 3.95 4.89 1.66
C SER A 2 5.34 5.48 1.77
N THR A 3 6.36 4.77 1.31
CA THR A 3 7.75 5.21 1.37
C THR A 3 8.55 4.58 0.23
N TYR A 4 9.60 5.25 -0.21
CA TYR A 4 10.62 4.63 -1.05
C TYR A 4 11.61 3.84 -0.19
N LEU A 5 12.08 2.72 -0.71
CA LEU A 5 13.14 1.90 -0.12
C LEU A 5 14.13 1.54 -1.22
N GLY A 6 15.34 2.07 -1.16
CA GLY A 6 16.34 1.83 -2.20
C GLY A 6 17.57 2.72 -2.08
N GLY A 7 18.51 2.51 -2.95
CA GLY A 7 19.75 3.28 -3.13
C GLY A 7 19.76 4.08 -4.42
N ASN A 8 20.91 4.15 -5.11
CA ASN A 8 21.10 4.91 -6.35
C ASN A 8 21.13 4.05 -7.62
N ASP A 9 20.89 2.77 -7.51
CA ASP A 9 20.76 1.88 -8.65
C ASP A 9 19.38 1.16 -8.57
N ASN A 10 19.19 0.06 -9.28
CA ASN A 10 17.94 -0.64 -9.38
C ASN A 10 17.68 -1.54 -8.18
N GLU A 11 16.47 -1.49 -7.67
CA GLU A 11 15.92 -2.40 -6.68
C GLU A 11 14.70 -3.14 -7.24
N THR A 12 14.61 -4.43 -6.90
CA THR A 12 13.45 -5.26 -7.27
C THR A 12 12.90 -5.94 -6.02
N PRO A 13 11.67 -5.61 -5.58
CA PRO A 13 11.01 -6.36 -4.51
C PRO A 13 10.53 -7.70 -5.07
N HIS A 14 10.67 -8.79 -4.28
CA HIS A 14 10.27 -10.13 -4.68
C HIS A 14 9.12 -10.69 -3.86
N SER A 15 9.16 -10.50 -2.55
CA SER A 15 8.12 -11.02 -1.66
C SER A 15 8.07 -10.22 -0.37
N LEU A 16 6.90 -10.16 0.23
CA LEU A 16 6.71 -9.44 1.48
C LEU A 16 5.74 -10.20 2.40
N VAL A 17 5.89 -10.01 3.71
CA VAL A 17 5.01 -10.57 4.71
C VAL A 17 4.90 -9.61 5.90
N VAL A 18 3.73 -9.61 6.55
CA VAL A 18 3.55 -8.93 7.83
C VAL A 18 3.77 -9.94 8.95
N ASN A 19 4.69 -9.65 9.86
CA ASN A 19 5.00 -10.51 11.00
C ASN A 19 4.00 -10.34 12.16
N ASN A 20 4.13 -11.14 13.22
CA ASN A 20 3.23 -11.10 14.38
C ASN A 20 3.31 -9.80 15.21
N LEU A 21 4.29 -8.93 14.95
CA LEU A 21 4.42 -7.60 15.52
C LEU A 21 3.83 -6.50 14.60
N ASN A 22 3.08 -6.88 13.56
CA ASN A 22 2.56 -6.00 12.51
C ASN A 22 3.65 -5.20 11.76
N GLN A 23 4.88 -5.73 11.72
CA GLN A 23 5.98 -5.14 10.98
C GLN A 23 6.02 -5.74 9.57
N LEU A 24 6.32 -4.91 8.58
CA LEU A 24 6.46 -5.35 7.20
C LEU A 24 7.88 -5.89 6.97
N VAL A 25 7.97 -7.14 6.59
CA VAL A 25 9.23 -7.80 6.18
C VAL A 25 9.22 -7.87 4.66
N ILE A 26 10.25 -7.30 4.04
CA ILE A 26 10.42 -7.20 2.59
C ILE A 26 11.66 -8.00 2.20
N TYR A 27 11.50 -8.91 1.28
CA TYR A 27 12.56 -9.59 0.56
C TYR A 27 12.64 -9.04 -0.86
N GLY A 28 13.81 -8.69 -1.30
CA GLY A 28 14.07 -8.18 -2.63
C GLY A 28 15.54 -8.29 -2.99
N ARG A 29 15.91 -7.62 -4.07
CA ARG A 29 17.27 -7.54 -4.62
C ARG A 29 17.64 -6.10 -4.85
N THR A 30 18.92 -5.77 -4.72
CA THR A 30 19.49 -4.46 -5.02
C THR A 30 20.79 -4.56 -5.80
N TYR A 31 21.02 -3.59 -6.67
CA TYR A 31 22.31 -3.30 -7.28
C TYR A 31 22.98 -2.07 -6.65
N SER A 32 22.36 -1.49 -5.63
CA SER A 32 22.81 -0.27 -4.96
C SER A 32 23.75 -0.56 -3.79
N ALA A 33 25.00 -0.19 -3.90
CA ALA A 33 25.96 -0.29 -2.79
C ALA A 33 25.59 0.59 -1.57
N ASN A 34 24.70 1.55 -1.75
CA ASN A 34 24.19 2.42 -0.69
C ASN A 34 22.73 2.13 -0.32
N PHE A 35 22.25 0.92 -0.59
CA PHE A 35 20.94 0.48 -0.07
C PHE A 35 20.86 0.68 1.45
N PRO A 36 19.73 1.17 2.00
CA PRO A 36 19.63 1.49 3.42
C PRO A 36 19.65 0.23 4.30
N VAL A 37 20.75 -0.01 4.97
CA VAL A 37 20.93 -1.08 5.96
C VAL A 37 21.00 -0.52 7.37
N THR A 38 20.64 -1.34 8.36
CA THR A 38 20.74 -0.93 9.75
C THR A 38 22.17 -1.07 10.29
N PRO A 39 22.59 -0.27 11.29
CA PRO A 39 23.94 -0.35 11.85
C PRO A 39 24.34 -1.73 12.40
N ASN A 40 23.33 -2.52 12.83
CA ASN A 40 23.51 -3.88 13.36
C ASN A 40 23.08 -4.94 12.33
N ALA A 41 23.08 -4.63 11.04
CA ALA A 41 22.81 -5.61 10.00
C ALA A 41 23.72 -6.83 10.11
N TYR A 42 23.22 -7.97 9.67
CA TYR A 42 24.08 -9.16 9.53
C TYR A 42 25.23 -8.88 8.55
N ASP A 43 24.91 -8.28 7.41
CA ASP A 43 25.88 -7.77 6.45
C ASP A 43 25.47 -6.34 6.04
N ASN A 44 26.41 -5.42 6.16
CA ASN A 44 26.21 -4.00 5.84
C ASN A 44 26.99 -3.58 4.58
N SER A 45 27.54 -4.52 3.85
CA SER A 45 28.33 -4.33 2.64
C SER A 45 27.67 -4.97 1.43
N TYR A 46 27.60 -4.23 0.34
CA TYR A 46 27.26 -4.76 -0.98
C TYR A 46 28.40 -5.62 -1.50
N ASN A 47 28.12 -6.85 -1.92
CA ASN A 47 29.13 -7.86 -2.21
C ASN A 47 29.46 -8.00 -3.70
N GLY A 48 28.63 -7.45 -4.58
CA GLY A 48 28.80 -7.46 -6.03
C GLY A 48 27.67 -8.19 -6.75
N GLY A 49 27.58 -8.07 -8.06
CA GLY A 49 26.42 -8.56 -8.80
C GLY A 49 25.14 -7.87 -8.32
N GLY A 50 24.07 -8.62 -8.12
CA GLY A 50 22.88 -8.17 -7.40
C GLY A 50 22.81 -8.91 -6.07
N ASP A 51 22.68 -8.20 -4.95
CA ASP A 51 22.54 -8.80 -3.63
C ASP A 51 21.07 -8.93 -3.20
N ILE A 52 20.72 -10.01 -2.54
CA ILE A 52 19.45 -10.11 -1.80
C ILE A 52 19.43 -9.06 -0.70
N THR A 53 18.29 -8.44 -0.49
CA THR A 53 18.03 -7.57 0.67
C THR A 53 16.86 -8.10 1.50
N ILE A 54 17.02 -8.02 2.82
CA ILE A 54 15.95 -8.30 3.77
C ILE A 54 15.76 -7.07 4.64
N THR A 55 14.58 -6.47 4.56
CA THR A 55 14.24 -5.26 5.32
C THR A 55 13.02 -5.47 6.18
N VAL A 56 13.11 -5.11 7.45
CA VAL A 56 12.01 -5.10 8.42
C VAL A 56 11.66 -3.66 8.76
N MET A 57 10.47 -3.23 8.37
CA MET A 57 9.97 -1.88 8.64
C MET A 57 9.09 -1.87 9.88
N ASN A 58 9.14 -0.80 10.65
CA ASN A 58 8.23 -0.62 11.78
C ASN A 58 6.76 -0.43 11.31
N VAL A 59 5.81 -0.58 12.24
CA VAL A 59 4.37 -0.62 11.96
C VAL A 59 3.84 0.61 11.20
N ASN A 60 4.45 1.76 11.40
CA ASN A 60 4.02 3.02 10.77
C ASN A 60 4.91 3.44 9.58
N GLY A 61 5.86 2.61 9.16
CA GLY A 61 6.73 2.87 8.01
C GLY A 61 7.75 4.00 8.19
N THR A 62 7.96 4.47 9.42
CA THR A 62 8.83 5.63 9.70
C THR A 62 10.29 5.27 9.96
N GLY A 63 10.63 3.98 10.05
CA GLY A 63 11.99 3.54 10.30
C GLY A 63 12.20 2.05 10.06
N LEU A 64 13.47 1.68 9.95
CA LEU A 64 13.91 0.31 9.78
C LEU A 64 14.15 -0.32 11.17
N VAL A 65 13.54 -1.47 11.42
CA VAL A 65 13.81 -2.33 12.56
C VAL A 65 15.06 -3.17 12.31
N GLY A 66 15.22 -3.63 11.07
CA GLY A 66 16.37 -4.34 10.57
C GLY A 66 16.45 -4.23 9.06
N SER A 67 17.66 -4.15 8.52
CA SER A 67 17.87 -4.20 7.06
C SER A 67 19.30 -4.67 6.80
N THR A 68 19.48 -5.64 5.90
CA THR A 68 20.75 -6.30 5.63
C THR A 68 20.89 -6.71 4.18
N PHE A 69 22.11 -6.78 3.67
CA PHE A 69 22.45 -7.55 2.47
C PHE A 69 22.61 -9.03 2.82
N ILE A 70 22.35 -9.89 1.86
CA ILE A 70 22.69 -11.32 1.86
C ILE A 70 23.09 -11.69 0.44
N GLY A 71 24.38 -11.92 0.22
CA GLY A 71 24.86 -12.24 -1.13
C GLY A 71 26.34 -12.59 -1.17
N GLY A 72 26.80 -12.85 -2.37
CA GLY A 72 28.21 -13.06 -2.69
C GLY A 72 28.68 -12.16 -3.83
N THR A 73 29.61 -12.62 -4.65
CA THR A 73 30.22 -11.78 -5.69
C THR A 73 29.48 -11.74 -7.02
N ASP A 74 28.55 -12.66 -7.23
CA ASP A 74 27.76 -12.77 -8.44
C ASP A 74 26.30 -12.39 -8.16
N ASP A 75 25.37 -12.58 -9.10
CA ASP A 75 23.98 -12.25 -8.91
C ASP A 75 23.28 -13.19 -7.93
N ASP A 76 22.62 -12.64 -6.94
CA ASP A 76 21.83 -13.31 -5.93
C ASP A 76 20.38 -12.88 -5.98
N GLY A 77 19.46 -13.76 -5.65
CA GLY A 77 18.02 -13.49 -5.72
C GLY A 77 17.43 -13.52 -7.13
N VAL A 78 18.15 -14.08 -8.09
CA VAL A 78 17.70 -14.22 -9.49
C VAL A 78 17.77 -15.65 -9.96
N ASN A 79 16.86 -16.03 -10.84
CA ASN A 79 16.83 -17.33 -11.53
C ASN A 79 17.54 -17.28 -12.89
N PHE A 80 18.16 -16.15 -13.22
CA PHE A 80 18.58 -15.85 -14.60
C PHE A 80 19.75 -14.85 -14.60
N ASN A 81 20.78 -15.14 -15.32
CA ASN A 81 21.90 -14.23 -15.60
C ASN A 81 21.61 -13.45 -16.87
N ALA A 82 21.65 -12.12 -16.82
CA ALA A 82 21.39 -11.22 -17.95
C ALA A 82 22.23 -11.48 -19.21
N GLN A 83 23.37 -12.18 -19.09
CA GLN A 83 24.24 -12.51 -20.20
C GLN A 83 23.84 -13.78 -20.96
N GLU A 84 22.91 -14.59 -20.43
CA GLU A 84 22.48 -15.86 -21.02
C GLU A 84 21.02 -15.84 -21.46
N PHE A 85 20.69 -15.09 -22.51
CA PHE A 85 19.33 -15.05 -23.09
C PHE A 85 18.90 -16.36 -23.75
N ILE A 86 19.73 -17.39 -23.80
CA ILE A 86 19.45 -18.63 -24.52
C ILE A 86 19.70 -19.85 -23.64
N GLY A 87 18.65 -20.62 -23.38
CA GLY A 87 18.67 -22.02 -23.00
C GLY A 87 19.07 -22.36 -21.57
N GLY A 88 18.11 -22.68 -20.78
CA GLY A 88 18.21 -23.30 -19.46
C GLY A 88 16.84 -23.29 -18.81
N GLY A 89 16.32 -24.45 -18.44
CA GLY A 89 14.91 -24.63 -18.07
C GLY A 89 14.46 -23.98 -16.79
N LEU A 90 15.37 -23.65 -15.89
CA LEU A 90 15.04 -22.96 -14.64
C LEU A 90 15.02 -21.43 -14.79
N LYS A 91 15.40 -20.94 -15.95
CA LYS A 91 15.72 -19.55 -16.15
C LYS A 91 14.50 -18.66 -16.34
N ARG A 92 13.31 -19.22 -16.65
CA ARG A 92 12.11 -18.39 -16.80
C ARG A 92 10.81 -19.19 -16.81
N ASN A 93 9.97 -18.90 -15.88
CA ASN A 93 8.57 -18.69 -16.12
C ASN A 93 8.42 -17.23 -16.52
N TYR A 94 7.73 -16.89 -17.60
CA TYR A 94 7.67 -15.55 -18.15
C TYR A 94 7.51 -14.48 -17.04
N GLY A 95 8.32 -13.41 -17.06
CA GLY A 95 8.30 -12.32 -16.10
C GLY A 95 9.02 -12.60 -14.78
N ASP A 96 9.31 -13.85 -14.44
CA ASP A 96 9.98 -14.20 -13.19
C ASP A 96 11.49 -14.43 -13.43
N ASP A 97 12.25 -13.36 -13.48
CA ASP A 97 13.70 -13.46 -13.39
C ASP A 97 14.18 -13.68 -11.94
N ALA A 98 13.27 -13.61 -10.97
CA ALA A 98 13.57 -13.57 -9.57
C ALA A 98 12.45 -14.13 -8.69
N ARG A 99 12.18 -15.42 -8.78
CA ARG A 99 11.21 -16.07 -7.90
C ARG A 99 11.84 -16.49 -6.58
N GLY A 100 11.17 -16.17 -5.47
CA GLY A 100 11.54 -16.54 -4.13
C GLY A 100 10.49 -16.12 -3.13
N GLU A 101 10.52 -16.66 -1.92
CA GLU A 101 9.51 -16.39 -0.90
C GLU A 101 10.13 -16.06 0.45
N VAL A 102 9.52 -15.10 1.17
CA VAL A 102 9.83 -14.79 2.58
C VAL A 102 8.65 -15.12 3.47
N ILE A 103 8.90 -15.80 4.59
CA ILE A 103 7.91 -16.03 5.64
C ILE A 103 8.54 -15.82 7.01
N CYS A 104 7.70 -15.70 8.06
CA CYS A 104 8.15 -15.55 9.44
C CYS A 104 7.60 -16.67 10.33
N ASP A 105 8.41 -17.12 11.30
CA ASP A 105 7.93 -18.01 12.37
C ASP A 105 7.23 -17.22 13.50
N ASN A 106 6.68 -17.95 14.49
CA ASN A 106 5.99 -17.33 15.62
C ASN A 106 6.90 -16.43 16.51
N ASN A 107 8.22 -16.55 16.37
CA ASN A 107 9.21 -15.70 17.04
C ASN A 107 9.67 -14.56 16.13
N ASN A 108 9.02 -14.37 14.99
CA ASN A 108 9.33 -13.39 13.94
C ASN A 108 10.71 -13.60 13.29
N ASN A 109 11.35 -14.76 13.42
CA ASN A 109 12.53 -15.06 12.61
C ASN A 109 12.12 -15.19 11.16
N ILE A 110 12.99 -14.75 10.28
CA ILE A 110 12.75 -14.57 8.86
C ILE A 110 13.36 -15.75 8.10
N TYR A 111 12.58 -16.46 7.33
CA TYR A 111 13.00 -17.55 6.46
C TYR A 111 12.83 -17.15 5.00
N VAL A 112 13.80 -17.49 4.19
CA VAL A 112 13.80 -17.19 2.76
C VAL A 112 14.22 -18.41 1.97
N ALA A 113 13.48 -18.66 0.88
CA ALA A 113 13.88 -19.52 -0.21
C ALA A 113 14.18 -18.66 -1.44
N SER A 114 15.31 -18.86 -2.07
CA SER A 114 15.79 -18.05 -3.18
C SER A 114 16.81 -18.80 -4.04
N CYS A 115 17.53 -18.08 -4.89
CA CYS A 115 18.56 -18.61 -5.78
C CYS A 115 19.82 -17.74 -5.69
N THR A 116 20.94 -18.33 -6.09
CA THR A 116 22.25 -17.65 -6.10
C THR A 116 23.12 -18.18 -7.24
N PHE A 117 23.88 -17.31 -7.87
CA PHE A 117 25.00 -17.65 -8.76
C PHE A 117 26.36 -17.52 -8.04
N SER A 118 26.34 -16.99 -6.80
CA SER A 118 27.56 -16.69 -6.06
C SER A 118 28.18 -17.94 -5.44
N GLY A 119 29.40 -18.27 -5.84
CA GLY A 119 30.17 -19.35 -5.24
C GLY A 119 30.61 -19.11 -3.79
N ASN A 120 30.49 -17.87 -3.32
CA ASN A 120 30.80 -17.44 -1.96
C ASN A 120 29.56 -16.92 -1.20
N PHE A 121 28.33 -17.33 -1.60
CA PHE A 121 27.12 -17.02 -0.86
C PHE A 121 27.27 -17.42 0.62
N PRO A 122 26.85 -16.61 1.59
CA PRO A 122 27.06 -16.88 3.00
C PRO A 122 26.32 -18.16 3.46
N THR A 123 27.07 -19.13 3.97
CA THR A 123 26.55 -20.39 4.51
C THR A 123 26.90 -20.57 5.97
N SER A 124 26.06 -21.30 6.71
CA SER A 124 26.34 -21.66 8.10
C SER A 124 27.32 -22.84 8.18
N ASN A 125 28.05 -22.96 9.31
CA ASN A 125 28.99 -24.05 9.53
C ASN A 125 28.34 -25.46 9.54
N THR A 126 27.02 -25.52 9.73
CA THR A 126 26.21 -26.75 9.73
C THR A 126 25.33 -26.85 8.49
N ALA A 127 25.62 -26.10 7.42
CA ALA A 127 24.88 -26.13 6.17
C ALA A 127 24.82 -27.57 5.60
N ILE A 128 23.72 -27.88 4.95
CA ILE A 128 23.57 -29.12 4.14
C ILE A 128 24.59 -29.10 3.02
N GLN A 129 24.77 -27.95 2.40
CA GLN A 129 25.73 -27.71 1.34
C GLN A 129 26.36 -26.32 1.53
N ASN A 130 27.68 -26.25 1.52
CA ASN A 130 28.45 -25.02 1.80
C ASN A 130 29.25 -24.49 0.62
N SER A 131 29.03 -25.06 -0.56
CA SER A 131 29.67 -24.62 -1.80
C SER A 131 28.74 -24.79 -2.98
N LEU A 132 28.82 -23.85 -3.92
CA LEU A 132 28.14 -23.92 -5.19
C LEU A 132 28.63 -25.16 -5.96
N SER A 133 27.71 -25.96 -6.52
CA SER A 133 28.01 -27.19 -7.27
C SER A 133 27.60 -27.12 -8.73
N GLY A 134 26.56 -26.33 -9.03
CA GLY A 134 26.05 -26.02 -10.39
C GLY A 134 26.47 -24.62 -10.88
N GLY A 135 25.81 -24.15 -11.92
CA GLY A 135 25.94 -22.77 -12.40
C GLY A 135 25.07 -21.81 -11.58
N GLN A 136 23.88 -22.27 -11.22
CA GLN A 136 22.94 -21.60 -10.33
C GLN A 136 22.50 -22.63 -9.28
N GLU A 137 22.31 -22.21 -8.04
CA GLU A 137 21.73 -23.07 -7.01
C GLU A 137 20.62 -22.40 -6.21
N GLY A 138 19.71 -23.20 -5.71
CA GLY A 138 18.79 -22.78 -4.68
C GLY A 138 19.54 -22.42 -3.41
N CYS A 139 19.03 -21.46 -2.65
CA CYS A 139 19.51 -21.17 -1.31
C CYS A 139 18.34 -21.05 -0.34
N VAL A 140 18.56 -21.51 0.88
CA VAL A 140 17.58 -21.39 1.97
C VAL A 140 18.31 -20.84 3.20
N PHE A 141 17.78 -19.77 3.76
CA PHE A 141 18.39 -19.16 4.93
C PHE A 141 17.38 -18.65 5.95
N LYS A 142 17.84 -18.47 7.17
CA LYS A 142 17.06 -17.92 8.28
C LYS A 142 17.83 -16.82 8.97
N LEU A 143 17.17 -15.69 9.15
CA LEU A 143 17.64 -14.56 9.96
C LEU A 143 16.83 -14.45 11.25
N ASN A 144 17.39 -13.76 12.24
CA ASN A 144 16.62 -13.34 13.40
C ASN A 144 15.61 -12.24 13.03
N ALA A 145 14.69 -11.90 13.92
CA ALA A 145 13.59 -10.95 13.70
C ALA A 145 14.04 -9.52 13.34
N THR A 146 15.29 -9.16 13.55
CA THR A 146 15.85 -7.83 13.24
C THR A 146 16.87 -7.88 12.11
N ALA A 147 16.94 -8.97 11.37
CA ALA A 147 17.90 -9.19 10.27
C ALA A 147 19.37 -8.88 10.63
N SER A 148 19.72 -9.03 11.94
CA SER A 148 21.07 -8.72 12.47
C SER A 148 21.93 -9.96 12.66
N ALA A 149 21.39 -11.15 12.50
CA ALA A 149 22.12 -12.39 12.63
C ALA A 149 21.58 -13.46 11.68
N LEU A 150 22.47 -14.11 10.97
CA LEU A 150 22.19 -15.31 10.17
C LEU A 150 22.14 -16.51 11.11
N LEU A 151 20.97 -17.15 11.24
CA LEU A 151 20.75 -18.29 12.13
C LEU A 151 21.09 -19.61 11.46
N PHE A 152 20.76 -19.75 10.19
CA PHE A 152 21.32 -20.75 9.28
C PHE A 152 21.26 -20.26 7.83
N SER A 153 22.09 -20.84 6.99
CA SER A 153 22.06 -20.68 5.55
C SER A 153 22.73 -21.88 4.88
N THR A 154 22.15 -22.33 3.76
CA THR A 154 22.64 -23.44 2.97
C THR A 154 22.35 -23.23 1.50
N TYR A 155 23.24 -23.65 0.64
CA TYR A 155 22.87 -23.97 -0.73
C TYR A 155 21.97 -25.21 -0.73
N LEU A 156 21.21 -25.38 -1.78
CA LEU A 156 20.36 -26.55 -1.99
C LEU A 156 20.30 -26.83 -3.49
N GLY A 157 21.16 -27.68 -3.96
CA GLY A 157 21.26 -28.02 -5.38
C GLY A 157 22.20 -29.19 -5.66
N GLY A 158 22.35 -29.49 -6.95
CA GLY A 158 23.26 -30.54 -7.44
C GLY A 158 24.30 -30.00 -8.43
N THR A 159 24.60 -30.76 -9.48
CA THR A 159 25.68 -30.39 -10.42
C THR A 159 25.20 -29.58 -11.64
N ALA A 160 23.93 -29.33 -11.76
CA ALA A 160 23.34 -28.50 -12.79
C ALA A 160 22.62 -27.30 -12.14
N ASP A 161 21.78 -26.57 -12.88
CA ASP A 161 21.06 -25.43 -12.34
C ASP A 161 19.91 -25.86 -11.43
N ASP A 162 19.78 -25.21 -10.27
CA ASP A 162 18.77 -25.46 -9.27
C ASP A 162 18.22 -24.15 -8.71
N ALA A 163 16.94 -24.14 -8.31
CA ALA A 163 16.29 -22.93 -7.79
C ALA A 163 15.27 -23.28 -6.71
N CYS A 164 15.28 -22.54 -5.59
CA CYS A 164 14.24 -22.59 -4.56
C CYS A 164 13.24 -21.45 -4.78
N TYR A 165 11.95 -21.77 -4.86
CA TYR A 165 10.90 -20.80 -5.17
C TYR A 165 9.99 -20.48 -3.98
N SER A 166 9.70 -21.47 -3.16
CA SER A 166 8.74 -21.32 -2.06
C SER A 166 9.11 -22.20 -0.88
N LEU A 167 8.67 -21.77 0.28
CA LEU A 167 8.84 -22.52 1.53
C LEU A 167 7.62 -22.39 2.44
N ASP A 168 7.43 -23.39 3.32
CA ASP A 168 6.44 -23.32 4.40
C ASP A 168 6.95 -24.04 5.64
N LEU A 169 6.42 -23.65 6.83
CA LEU A 169 6.89 -24.12 8.13
C LEU A 169 5.85 -24.99 8.81
N THR A 170 6.31 -26.09 9.39
CA THR A 170 5.50 -26.82 10.36
C THR A 170 5.39 -26.07 11.70
N ALA A 171 4.48 -26.52 12.55
CA ALA A 171 4.34 -25.98 13.91
C ALA A 171 5.64 -26.09 14.76
N THR A 172 6.56 -26.97 14.37
CA THR A 172 7.89 -27.17 15.01
C THR A 172 9.01 -26.47 14.25
N ASN A 173 8.68 -25.59 13.30
CA ASN A 173 9.61 -24.84 12.46
C ASN A 173 10.53 -25.72 11.58
N THR A 174 10.16 -26.96 11.27
CA THR A 174 10.80 -27.68 10.19
C THR A 174 10.29 -27.13 8.86
N ILE A 175 11.09 -27.21 7.80
CA ILE A 175 10.92 -26.39 6.62
C ILE A 175 10.66 -27.27 5.42
N TYR A 176 9.54 -27.07 4.73
CA TYR A 176 9.33 -27.61 3.38
C TYR A 176 9.78 -26.56 2.36
N VAL A 177 10.55 -26.99 1.37
CA VAL A 177 11.07 -26.15 0.30
C VAL A 177 10.76 -26.81 -1.04
N THR A 178 10.29 -26.02 -1.98
CA THR A 178 10.03 -26.47 -3.35
C THR A 178 10.66 -25.53 -4.37
N GLY A 179 10.87 -26.06 -5.57
CA GLY A 179 11.45 -25.32 -6.68
C GLY A 179 11.63 -26.16 -7.93
N GLY A 180 12.60 -25.78 -8.73
CA GLY A 180 12.99 -26.49 -9.93
C GLY A 180 14.44 -26.96 -9.87
N THR A 181 14.74 -28.09 -10.50
CA THR A 181 16.09 -28.65 -10.59
C THR A 181 16.35 -29.23 -11.99
N SER A 182 17.53 -28.95 -12.52
CA SER A 182 18.08 -29.65 -13.67
C SER A 182 19.09 -30.73 -13.24
N SER A 183 19.28 -30.91 -11.94
CA SER A 183 20.26 -31.81 -11.37
C SER A 183 19.71 -33.19 -11.11
N SER A 184 20.24 -34.18 -11.79
CA SER A 184 19.91 -35.61 -11.53
C SER A 184 20.43 -36.10 -10.15
N ASN A 185 21.27 -35.32 -9.49
CA ASN A 185 21.86 -35.60 -8.17
C ASN A 185 21.45 -34.54 -7.14
N PHE A 186 20.30 -33.88 -7.34
CA PHE A 186 19.76 -32.93 -6.35
C PHE A 186 19.60 -33.64 -4.99
N PRO A 187 19.94 -32.97 -3.86
CA PRO A 187 19.94 -33.59 -2.54
C PRO A 187 18.52 -33.74 -1.98
N ILE A 188 17.79 -34.76 -2.39
CA ILE A 188 16.42 -35.03 -1.89
C ILE A 188 16.37 -35.88 -0.61
N GLY A 189 17.50 -36.38 -0.12
CA GLY A 189 17.50 -37.32 0.98
C GLY A 189 16.98 -38.72 0.59
N SER A 190 16.29 -39.39 1.51
CA SER A 190 15.74 -40.74 1.28
C SER A 190 14.30 -40.84 1.80
N GLY A 191 13.52 -41.75 1.26
CA GLY A 191 12.16 -42.08 1.75
C GLY A 191 11.02 -41.29 1.11
N GLY A 192 11.29 -40.43 0.14
CA GLY A 192 10.27 -39.75 -0.66
C GLY A 192 9.65 -40.63 -1.75
N LEU A 193 8.66 -40.08 -2.45
CA LEU A 193 7.91 -40.79 -3.50
C LEU A 193 8.81 -41.15 -4.69
N ASN A 194 9.55 -40.19 -5.23
CA ASN A 194 10.47 -40.31 -6.34
C ASN A 194 11.88 -39.94 -5.92
N ASN A 195 12.75 -40.93 -5.81
CA ASN A 195 14.14 -40.75 -5.37
C ASN A 195 15.12 -40.52 -6.55
N ALA A 196 14.62 -40.43 -7.78
CA ALA A 196 15.42 -40.21 -8.96
C ALA A 196 14.79 -39.12 -9.81
N TYR A 197 15.62 -38.37 -10.50
CA TYR A 197 15.24 -37.43 -11.54
C TYR A 197 14.32 -38.07 -12.55
N GLN A 198 13.19 -37.45 -12.89
CA GLN A 198 12.13 -38.06 -13.66
C GLN A 198 12.30 -37.91 -15.16
N GLY A 199 13.00 -36.86 -15.61
CA GLY A 199 13.31 -36.66 -17.04
C GLY A 199 13.13 -35.22 -17.51
N GLY A 200 13.22 -35.03 -18.83
CA GLY A 200 13.18 -33.68 -19.38
C GLY A 200 14.47 -32.90 -19.13
N THR A 201 14.43 -31.56 -19.26
CA THR A 201 15.55 -30.69 -18.98
C THR A 201 15.51 -30.18 -17.52
N MET A 202 14.37 -30.31 -16.85
CA MET A 202 14.17 -29.97 -15.46
C MET A 202 13.03 -30.75 -14.83
N ASP A 203 13.11 -30.97 -13.53
CA ASP A 203 12.04 -31.46 -12.67
C ASP A 203 11.73 -30.45 -11.56
N GLY A 204 10.53 -30.51 -10.99
CA GLY A 204 10.24 -29.96 -9.69
C GLY A 204 10.90 -30.77 -8.59
N PHE A 205 11.09 -30.20 -7.43
CA PHE A 205 11.46 -30.92 -6.22
C PHE A 205 10.65 -30.43 -5.03
N LEU A 206 10.59 -31.27 -4.00
CA LEU A 206 10.07 -30.94 -2.69
C LEU A 206 10.95 -31.60 -1.65
N VAL A 207 11.54 -30.80 -0.74
CA VAL A 207 12.37 -31.29 0.36
C VAL A 207 11.88 -30.78 1.71
N HIS A 208 12.06 -31.62 2.72
CA HIS A 208 11.74 -31.33 4.12
C HIS A 208 13.04 -31.22 4.90
N LEU A 209 13.35 -30.02 5.38
CA LEU A 209 14.54 -29.72 6.18
C LEU A 209 14.19 -29.72 7.67
N ASN A 210 15.18 -30.04 8.51
CA ASN A 210 15.02 -29.83 9.93
C ASN A 210 14.99 -28.33 10.28
N ALA A 211 14.56 -27.99 11.49
CA ALA A 211 14.38 -26.60 11.95
C ALA A 211 15.67 -25.75 11.98
N THR A 212 16.83 -26.38 11.93
CA THR A 212 18.14 -25.73 11.91
C THR A 212 18.75 -25.62 10.51
N GLY A 213 18.06 -26.10 9.48
CA GLY A 213 18.55 -26.08 8.10
C GLY A 213 19.83 -26.90 7.87
N SER A 214 20.14 -27.84 8.77
CA SER A 214 21.41 -28.61 8.77
C SER A 214 21.26 -30.03 8.23
N ALA A 215 20.06 -30.50 7.99
CA ALA A 215 19.79 -31.82 7.44
C ALA A 215 18.49 -31.89 6.69
N ILE A 216 18.46 -32.70 5.62
CA ILE A 216 17.25 -33.08 4.92
C ILE A 216 16.64 -34.27 5.68
N ILE A 217 15.38 -34.11 6.10
CA ILE A 217 14.58 -35.16 6.72
C ILE A 217 14.14 -36.16 5.66
N ASN A 218 13.56 -35.67 4.60
CA ASN A 218 13.16 -36.40 3.40
C ASN A 218 12.95 -35.45 2.21
N GLY A 219 12.73 -35.99 1.03
CA GLY A 219 12.42 -35.20 -0.16
C GLY A 219 12.05 -36.09 -1.33
N THR A 220 11.59 -35.47 -2.38
CA THR A 220 11.14 -36.17 -3.61
C THR A 220 11.32 -35.27 -4.83
N TYR A 221 11.67 -35.83 -5.96
CA TYR A 221 11.46 -35.17 -7.24
C TYR A 221 9.96 -35.15 -7.57
N ILE A 222 9.55 -34.10 -8.22
CA ILE A 222 8.18 -33.86 -8.67
C ILE A 222 8.20 -33.64 -10.15
N GLY A 223 7.68 -34.59 -10.90
CA GLY A 223 7.73 -34.44 -12.37
C GLY A 223 7.30 -35.67 -13.13
N THR A 224 7.57 -35.62 -14.42
CA THR A 224 7.32 -36.60 -15.43
C THR A 224 8.60 -36.82 -16.27
N ASN A 225 8.49 -37.48 -17.43
CA ASN A 225 9.62 -37.56 -18.34
C ASN A 225 9.79 -36.34 -19.28
N GLN A 226 9.12 -35.25 -18.97
CA GLN A 226 9.23 -33.98 -19.68
C GLN A 226 9.63 -32.89 -18.69
N GLU A 227 9.58 -31.62 -19.11
CA GLU A 227 9.89 -30.48 -18.24
C GLU A 227 8.78 -30.27 -17.19
N ASP A 228 9.18 -30.18 -15.94
CA ASP A 228 8.32 -29.98 -14.78
C ASP A 228 8.93 -28.97 -13.78
N GLN A 229 8.10 -28.13 -13.13
CA GLN A 229 8.55 -27.27 -12.04
C GLN A 229 7.47 -27.14 -10.96
N SER A 230 7.88 -26.99 -9.70
CA SER A 230 7.01 -26.74 -8.55
C SER A 230 7.24 -25.33 -8.03
N TYR A 231 6.18 -24.52 -8.00
CA TYR A 231 6.31 -23.08 -7.72
C TYR A 231 5.99 -22.70 -6.28
N PHE A 232 5.01 -23.33 -5.67
CA PHE A 232 4.60 -23.03 -4.31
C PHE A 232 4.41 -24.30 -3.50
N VAL A 233 4.67 -24.18 -2.20
CA VAL A 233 4.35 -25.18 -1.18
C VAL A 233 3.53 -24.54 -0.07
N LYS A 234 2.47 -25.22 0.38
CA LYS A 234 1.68 -24.85 1.57
C LYS A 234 1.32 -26.11 2.36
N LEU A 235 1.14 -25.92 3.66
CA LEU A 235 0.74 -26.98 4.58
C LEU A 235 -0.70 -26.79 5.05
N ASP A 236 -1.46 -27.89 5.17
CA ASP A 236 -2.72 -27.86 5.91
C ASP A 236 -2.46 -28.04 7.43
N LEU A 237 -3.53 -27.89 8.23
CA LEU A 237 -3.46 -28.06 9.68
C LEU A 237 -3.07 -29.49 10.11
N GLY A 238 -3.24 -30.47 9.26
CA GLY A 238 -2.81 -31.87 9.45
C GLY A 238 -1.35 -32.12 9.11
N GLY A 239 -0.66 -31.11 8.56
CA GLY A 239 0.72 -31.19 8.11
C GLY A 239 0.90 -31.87 6.74
N ASN A 240 -0.17 -32.11 5.98
CA ASN A 240 -0.06 -32.56 4.61
C ASN A 240 0.50 -31.43 3.75
N VAL A 241 1.24 -31.79 2.71
CA VAL A 241 1.98 -30.85 1.89
C VAL A 241 1.30 -30.69 0.53
N TYR A 242 0.95 -29.47 0.21
CA TYR A 242 0.36 -29.13 -1.08
C TYR A 242 1.39 -28.38 -1.92
N ILE A 243 1.48 -28.76 -3.16
CA ILE A 243 2.30 -28.08 -4.16
C ILE A 243 1.46 -27.72 -5.38
N VAL A 244 1.79 -26.59 -6.00
CA VAL A 244 1.32 -26.20 -7.32
C VAL A 244 2.50 -26.04 -8.25
N GLY A 245 2.36 -26.51 -9.47
CA GLY A 245 3.43 -26.48 -10.46
C GLY A 245 2.93 -26.53 -11.90
N GLN A 246 3.89 -26.54 -12.80
CA GLN A 246 3.69 -26.65 -14.24
C GLN A 246 4.36 -27.92 -14.78
N THR A 247 3.80 -28.46 -15.86
CA THR A 247 4.28 -29.67 -16.51
C THR A 247 4.09 -29.63 -18.03
N LYS A 248 5.06 -30.08 -18.78
CA LYS A 248 4.91 -30.39 -20.21
C LYS A 248 4.57 -31.87 -20.44
N GLY A 249 4.60 -32.65 -19.38
CA GLY A 249 4.33 -34.09 -19.46
C GLY A 249 2.89 -34.48 -19.09
N ASN A 250 2.67 -35.76 -19.06
CA ASN A 250 1.39 -36.32 -18.61
C ASN A 250 1.43 -36.56 -17.10
N TYR A 251 1.37 -35.44 -16.33
CA TYR A 251 1.39 -35.51 -14.88
C TYR A 251 0.23 -36.38 -14.33
N PRO A 252 0.48 -37.29 -13.39
CA PRO A 252 -0.52 -38.26 -12.93
C PRO A 252 -1.70 -37.56 -12.24
N ILE A 253 -2.91 -37.97 -12.59
CA ILE A 253 -4.16 -37.62 -11.87
C ILE A 253 -4.47 -38.78 -10.95
N GLN A 254 -4.56 -38.51 -9.65
CA GLN A 254 -4.80 -39.55 -8.64
C GLN A 254 -5.80 -39.05 -7.60
N ASN A 255 -6.82 -39.84 -7.30
CA ASN A 255 -7.83 -39.58 -6.28
C ASN A 255 -8.55 -38.22 -6.40
N ALA A 256 -8.49 -37.55 -7.55
CA ALA A 256 -9.15 -36.29 -7.84
C ALA A 256 -10.40 -36.51 -8.68
N ILE A 257 -11.53 -35.90 -8.31
CA ILE A 257 -12.76 -35.88 -9.10
C ILE A 257 -12.71 -34.73 -10.10
N TYR A 258 -12.32 -33.54 -9.64
CA TYR A 258 -12.08 -32.41 -10.53
C TYR A 258 -10.68 -32.50 -11.13
N SER A 259 -10.63 -32.59 -12.43
CA SER A 259 -9.40 -32.51 -13.20
C SER A 259 -9.70 -32.15 -14.65
N VAL A 260 -8.82 -31.36 -15.26
CA VAL A 260 -8.84 -31.05 -16.69
C VAL A 260 -7.68 -31.78 -17.36
N ALA A 261 -7.97 -32.85 -18.02
CA ALA A 261 -6.96 -33.67 -18.71
C ALA A 261 -6.19 -32.83 -19.74
N ASN A 262 -4.94 -33.21 -20.00
CA ASN A 262 -4.05 -32.52 -20.94
C ASN A 262 -3.77 -31.04 -20.59
N SER A 263 -3.89 -30.67 -19.32
CA SER A 263 -3.51 -29.34 -18.87
C SER A 263 -2.06 -29.29 -18.38
N GLY A 264 -1.43 -28.15 -18.50
CA GLY A 264 -0.01 -27.93 -18.14
C GLY A 264 0.21 -27.46 -16.71
N GLN A 265 -0.82 -27.32 -15.86
CA GLN A 265 -0.68 -27.01 -14.45
C GLN A 265 -1.16 -28.19 -13.61
N PHE A 266 -0.53 -28.38 -12.45
CA PHE A 266 -0.93 -29.43 -11.51
C PHE A 266 -0.98 -28.93 -10.06
N ILE A 267 -1.80 -29.58 -9.26
CA ILE A 267 -1.79 -29.49 -7.80
C ILE A 267 -1.64 -30.90 -7.26
N THR A 268 -0.76 -31.08 -6.28
CA THR A 268 -0.55 -32.38 -5.63
C THR A 268 -0.54 -32.19 -4.11
N LYS A 269 -1.31 -33.00 -3.41
CA LYS A 269 -1.26 -33.17 -1.95
C LYS A 269 -0.49 -34.41 -1.60
N LEU A 270 0.55 -34.28 -0.81
CA LEU A 270 1.38 -35.37 -0.34
C LEU A 270 1.22 -35.54 1.19
N ALA A 271 1.44 -36.74 1.64
CA ALA A 271 1.59 -37.01 3.08
C ALA A 271 2.81 -36.25 3.66
N PRO A 272 2.83 -35.96 4.97
CA PRO A 272 3.94 -35.22 5.59
C PRO A 272 5.32 -35.83 5.39
N ASN A 273 5.43 -37.13 5.25
CA ASN A 273 6.69 -37.83 4.98
C ASN A 273 7.06 -37.93 3.50
N LEU A 274 6.33 -37.26 2.61
CA LEU A 274 6.55 -37.14 1.17
C LEU A 274 6.62 -38.49 0.42
N ASN A 275 6.14 -39.59 0.98
CA ASN A 275 6.25 -40.93 0.41
C ASN A 275 5.00 -41.40 -0.34
N SER A 276 3.94 -40.61 -0.29
CA SER A 276 2.66 -40.93 -0.96
C SER A 276 1.89 -39.70 -1.36
N ILE A 277 1.23 -39.81 -2.49
CA ILE A 277 0.27 -38.79 -2.98
C ILE A 277 -1.08 -39.08 -2.34
N THR A 278 -1.68 -38.10 -1.65
CA THR A 278 -3.07 -38.17 -1.19
C THR A 278 -4.01 -37.96 -2.35
N TYR A 279 -3.81 -36.87 -3.10
CA TYR A 279 -4.42 -36.66 -4.41
C TYR A 279 -3.49 -35.87 -5.33
N SER A 280 -3.69 -35.97 -6.62
CA SER A 280 -3.14 -35.04 -7.60
C SER A 280 -4.14 -34.76 -8.71
N THR A 281 -4.18 -33.52 -9.17
CA THR A 281 -5.07 -33.05 -10.22
C THR A 281 -4.34 -32.17 -11.22
N ARG A 282 -4.91 -32.00 -12.38
CA ARG A 282 -4.46 -31.07 -13.43
C ARG A 282 -5.56 -30.03 -13.67
N PHE A 283 -5.17 -28.80 -13.93
CA PHE A 283 -6.08 -27.71 -14.29
C PHE A 283 -5.51 -26.86 -15.42
N GLY A 284 -6.36 -26.25 -16.21
CA GLY A 284 -5.99 -25.47 -17.38
C GLY A 284 -7.02 -25.59 -18.49
N SER A 285 -6.65 -25.21 -19.70
CA SER A 285 -7.53 -25.26 -20.89
C SER A 285 -7.64 -26.65 -21.57
N GLY A 286 -6.81 -27.59 -21.18
CA GLY A 286 -6.83 -28.95 -21.74
C GLY A 286 -6.13 -29.10 -23.09
N ASN A 287 -5.30 -28.16 -23.50
CA ASN A 287 -4.64 -28.12 -24.81
C ASN A 287 -3.14 -28.52 -24.79
N ASN A 288 -2.69 -29.22 -23.75
CA ASN A 288 -1.31 -29.67 -23.48
C ASN A 288 -0.29 -28.55 -23.23
N ASP A 289 -0.75 -27.33 -22.97
CA ASP A 289 0.14 -26.22 -22.68
C ASP A 289 -0.02 -25.71 -21.23
N THR A 290 1.03 -25.03 -20.75
CA THR A 290 0.94 -24.23 -19.55
C THR A 290 0.21 -22.95 -19.87
N ASN A 291 -0.95 -22.71 -19.22
CA ASN A 291 -1.77 -21.55 -19.51
C ASN A 291 -1.39 -20.32 -18.67
N LEU A 292 -0.94 -20.52 -17.43
CA LEU A 292 -0.69 -19.43 -16.51
C LEU A 292 0.61 -19.62 -15.71
N SER A 293 1.20 -18.50 -15.33
CA SER A 293 2.25 -18.40 -14.33
C SER A 293 1.59 -18.20 -12.95
N PRO A 294 1.70 -19.15 -12.02
CA PRO A 294 1.13 -18.98 -10.69
C PRO A 294 1.84 -17.86 -9.93
N THR A 295 1.08 -16.92 -9.37
CA THR A 295 1.59 -15.80 -8.57
C THR A 295 1.23 -15.91 -7.10
N ALA A 296 0.12 -16.56 -6.75
CA ALA A 296 -0.29 -16.78 -5.38
C ALA A 296 -0.90 -18.17 -5.18
N PHE A 297 -0.68 -18.74 -4.00
CA PHE A 297 -1.15 -20.06 -3.61
C PHE A 297 -1.55 -20.07 -2.12
N LEU A 298 -2.74 -20.62 -1.82
CA LEU A 298 -3.22 -20.81 -0.47
C LEU A 298 -3.92 -22.17 -0.35
N VAL A 299 -3.78 -22.77 0.82
CA VAL A 299 -4.64 -23.83 1.31
C VAL A 299 -5.36 -23.30 2.54
N ASP A 300 -6.68 -23.19 2.48
CA ASP A 300 -7.48 -22.68 3.59
C ASP A 300 -7.67 -23.74 4.70
N THR A 301 -8.29 -23.33 5.80
CA THR A 301 -8.59 -24.23 6.92
C THR A 301 -9.55 -25.35 6.55
N CYS A 302 -10.23 -25.22 5.43
CA CYS A 302 -11.13 -26.22 4.83
C CYS A 302 -10.41 -27.17 3.90
N GLU A 303 -9.13 -26.98 3.71
CA GLU A 303 -8.29 -27.67 2.72
C GLU A 303 -8.72 -27.38 1.26
N ASN A 304 -9.48 -26.29 1.02
CA ASN A 304 -9.68 -25.79 -0.34
C ASN A 304 -8.40 -25.15 -0.84
N VAL A 305 -8.15 -25.31 -2.11
CA VAL A 305 -6.92 -24.86 -2.75
C VAL A 305 -7.22 -23.67 -3.66
N TYR A 306 -6.55 -22.57 -3.40
CA TYR A 306 -6.64 -21.32 -4.13
C TYR A 306 -5.37 -21.11 -4.95
N VAL A 307 -5.53 -20.82 -6.22
CA VAL A 307 -4.42 -20.42 -7.10
C VAL A 307 -4.81 -19.15 -7.84
N CYS A 308 -3.92 -18.18 -7.85
CA CYS A 308 -3.97 -17.05 -8.77
C CYS A 308 -2.73 -17.08 -9.65
N GLY A 309 -2.87 -16.62 -10.88
CA GLY A 309 -1.78 -16.47 -11.81
C GLY A 309 -2.23 -15.71 -13.05
N TRP A 310 -1.28 -15.37 -13.87
CA TRP A 310 -1.55 -14.67 -15.13
C TRP A 310 -1.01 -15.46 -16.31
N GLY A 311 -1.53 -15.19 -17.49
CA GLY A 311 -1.03 -15.74 -18.73
C GLY A 311 -1.25 -14.81 -19.90
N GLY A 312 -0.42 -14.96 -20.91
CA GLY A 312 -0.45 -14.15 -22.10
C GLY A 312 0.67 -14.50 -23.06
N ASN A 313 0.46 -14.20 -24.33
CA ASN A 313 1.47 -14.45 -25.36
C ASN A 313 2.34 -13.21 -25.55
N LEU A 314 3.47 -13.14 -24.88
CA LEU A 314 4.43 -12.05 -25.00
C LEU A 314 5.53 -12.32 -26.05
N GLY A 315 5.36 -13.34 -26.87
CA GLY A 315 6.17 -13.54 -28.08
C GLY A 315 7.57 -14.11 -27.84
N PHE A 316 7.90 -14.56 -26.65
CA PHE A 316 9.18 -15.21 -26.36
C PHE A 316 9.10 -16.70 -26.72
N SER A 317 9.58 -17.05 -27.89
CA SER A 317 9.66 -18.47 -28.32
C SER A 317 10.92 -19.12 -27.75
N GLY A 318 10.80 -20.39 -27.35
CA GLY A 318 11.95 -21.23 -26.98
C GLY A 318 12.13 -21.55 -25.51
N TRP A 319 11.17 -21.15 -24.65
CA TRP A 319 11.20 -21.52 -23.25
C TRP A 319 10.28 -22.71 -22.95
N PRO A 320 10.69 -23.62 -22.05
CA PRO A 320 9.90 -24.82 -21.76
C PRO A 320 8.50 -24.48 -21.21
N PHE A 321 8.40 -23.44 -20.38
CA PHE A 321 7.14 -22.96 -19.81
C PHE A 321 6.76 -21.61 -20.39
N ASN A 322 6.63 -21.53 -21.71
CA ASN A 322 6.05 -20.37 -22.36
C ASN A 322 4.58 -20.25 -21.95
N GLN A 323 4.18 -19.10 -21.36
CA GLN A 323 2.77 -18.89 -21.08
C GLN A 323 2.03 -18.73 -22.39
N ASN A 324 1.11 -19.64 -22.58
CA ASN A 324 0.18 -19.54 -23.65
C ASN A 324 -1.06 -18.77 -23.21
N ASN A 325 -1.84 -18.39 -24.19
CA ASN A 325 -3.14 -17.81 -24.02
C ASN A 325 -3.99 -18.60 -23.00
N ILE A 326 -4.58 -17.92 -22.02
CA ILE A 326 -5.42 -18.53 -20.99
C ILE A 326 -6.86 -18.79 -21.46
N SER A 327 -7.18 -18.53 -22.72
CA SER A 327 -8.51 -18.79 -23.26
C SER A 327 -8.87 -20.28 -23.12
N GLY A 328 -10.13 -20.52 -22.78
CA GLY A 328 -10.65 -21.87 -22.61
C GLY A 328 -10.38 -22.50 -21.25
N MET A 329 -9.82 -21.76 -20.30
CA MET A 329 -9.79 -22.22 -18.91
C MET A 329 -11.22 -22.25 -18.33
N PRO A 330 -11.55 -23.23 -17.48
CA PRO A 330 -12.87 -23.35 -16.87
C PRO A 330 -13.23 -22.10 -16.07
N VAL A 331 -14.49 -21.66 -16.17
CA VAL A 331 -15.05 -20.59 -15.33
C VAL A 331 -16.33 -21.05 -14.69
N THR A 332 -16.64 -20.55 -13.50
CA THR A 332 -17.89 -20.83 -12.78
C THR A 332 -19.00 -19.87 -13.21
N ALA A 333 -20.25 -20.21 -12.93
CA ALA A 333 -21.39 -19.38 -13.32
C ALA A 333 -21.42 -18.00 -12.61
N ASP A 334 -20.78 -17.90 -11.46
CA ASP A 334 -20.59 -16.71 -10.62
C ASP A 334 -19.26 -15.99 -10.87
N ALA A 335 -18.56 -16.33 -11.96
CA ALA A 335 -17.30 -15.68 -12.33
C ALA A 335 -17.47 -14.16 -12.47
N PHE A 336 -16.53 -13.41 -11.95
CA PHE A 336 -16.46 -11.96 -12.15
C PHE A 336 -16.33 -11.59 -13.64
N LYS A 337 -15.47 -12.33 -14.37
CA LYS A 337 -15.27 -12.21 -15.82
C LYS A 337 -15.21 -13.62 -16.42
N SER A 338 -16.14 -13.94 -17.31
CA SER A 338 -16.23 -15.27 -17.94
C SER A 338 -15.53 -15.38 -19.28
N THR A 339 -15.03 -14.28 -19.82
CA THR A 339 -14.31 -14.20 -21.12
C THR A 339 -12.94 -13.55 -20.94
N THR A 340 -12.02 -13.85 -21.82
CA THR A 340 -10.66 -13.33 -21.81
C THR A 340 -10.20 -13.00 -23.23
N ASP A 341 -9.31 -12.04 -23.38
CA ASP A 341 -8.57 -11.82 -24.63
C ASP A 341 -7.32 -12.73 -24.75
N GLY A 342 -7.04 -13.49 -23.68
CA GLY A 342 -5.93 -14.43 -23.57
C GLY A 342 -4.77 -13.93 -22.69
N ASN A 343 -4.82 -12.68 -22.22
CA ASN A 343 -3.72 -12.01 -21.52
C ASN A 343 -4.15 -11.45 -20.14
N ASP A 344 -5.02 -12.15 -19.46
CA ASP A 344 -5.60 -11.75 -18.18
C ASP A 344 -4.98 -12.54 -16.99
N PHE A 345 -5.32 -12.15 -15.79
CA PHE A 345 -5.21 -12.99 -14.59
C PHE A 345 -6.32 -14.06 -14.60
N TYR A 346 -6.02 -15.16 -13.94
CA TYR A 346 -6.98 -16.22 -13.69
C TYR A 346 -6.90 -16.70 -12.25
N ILE A 347 -8.06 -16.77 -11.61
CA ILE A 347 -8.22 -17.19 -10.23
C ILE A 347 -9.02 -18.49 -10.25
N ILE A 348 -8.55 -19.48 -9.51
CA ILE A 348 -9.24 -20.77 -9.37
C ILE A 348 -9.24 -21.21 -7.92
N VAL A 349 -10.39 -21.74 -7.47
CA VAL A 349 -10.52 -22.41 -6.18
C VAL A 349 -11.09 -23.79 -6.37
N ILE A 350 -10.35 -24.77 -5.90
CA ILE A 350 -10.69 -26.18 -5.97
C ILE A 350 -11.02 -26.66 -4.56
N LYS A 351 -12.14 -27.36 -4.42
CA LYS A 351 -12.57 -27.95 -3.17
C LYS A 351 -11.58 -29.00 -2.67
N LYS A 352 -11.52 -29.18 -1.36
CA LYS A 352 -10.73 -30.19 -0.68
C LYS A 352 -10.65 -31.50 -1.49
N ASP A 353 -9.45 -32.07 -1.52
CA ASP A 353 -9.15 -33.33 -2.22
C ASP A 353 -9.54 -33.32 -3.71
N ALA A 354 -9.57 -32.14 -4.32
CA ALA A 354 -10.01 -31.93 -5.72
C ALA A 354 -11.40 -32.53 -6.02
N GLU A 355 -12.34 -32.39 -5.09
CA GLU A 355 -13.70 -32.93 -5.24
C GLU A 355 -14.48 -32.19 -6.35
N SER A 356 -14.34 -30.86 -6.42
CA SER A 356 -15.03 -30.01 -7.40
C SER A 356 -14.34 -28.67 -7.59
N LEU A 357 -14.67 -27.99 -8.68
CA LEU A 357 -14.36 -26.57 -8.88
C LEU A 357 -15.36 -25.75 -8.05
N LEU A 358 -14.87 -24.91 -7.13
CA LEU A 358 -15.70 -24.02 -6.33
C LEU A 358 -15.88 -22.66 -7.00
N TYR A 359 -14.79 -22.07 -7.48
CA TYR A 359 -14.79 -20.78 -8.15
C TYR A 359 -13.70 -20.73 -9.21
N ALA A 360 -14.00 -20.09 -10.32
CA ALA A 360 -12.98 -19.76 -11.30
C ALA A 360 -13.43 -18.56 -12.14
N SER A 361 -12.52 -17.62 -12.34
CA SER A 361 -12.77 -16.36 -13.03
C SER A 361 -11.52 -15.82 -13.67
N TYR A 362 -11.68 -15.12 -14.78
CA TYR A 362 -10.67 -14.20 -15.29
C TYR A 362 -10.76 -12.85 -14.58
N PHE A 363 -9.65 -12.10 -14.60
CA PHE A 363 -9.56 -10.71 -14.16
C PHE A 363 -8.55 -9.96 -15.03
N GLY A 364 -8.99 -8.97 -15.76
CA GLY A 364 -8.17 -8.16 -16.67
C GLY A 364 -9.03 -7.36 -17.64
N GLY A 365 -8.39 -6.59 -18.50
CA GLY A 365 -9.02 -5.73 -19.49
C GLY A 365 -9.34 -6.45 -20.79
N ASP A 366 -10.01 -5.77 -21.71
CA ASP A 366 -10.18 -6.25 -23.09
C ASP A 366 -9.12 -5.61 -23.99
N ASN A 367 -8.35 -6.44 -24.70
CA ASN A 367 -7.18 -6.03 -25.48
C ASN A 367 -6.10 -5.30 -24.66
N ALA A 368 -5.98 -5.65 -23.40
CA ALA A 368 -4.93 -5.22 -22.49
C ALA A 368 -4.05 -6.43 -22.15
N LEU A 369 -2.84 -6.16 -21.71
CA LEU A 369 -1.96 -7.17 -21.18
C LEU A 369 -1.76 -6.83 -19.69
N GLU A 370 -2.07 -7.81 -18.84
CA GLU A 370 -1.78 -7.77 -17.42
C GLU A 370 -0.75 -8.84 -17.08
N HIS A 371 0.28 -8.47 -16.33
CA HIS A 371 1.34 -9.39 -15.91
C HIS A 371 2.03 -8.94 -14.62
N VAL A 372 2.79 -9.85 -14.04
CA VAL A 372 3.68 -9.58 -12.92
C VAL A 372 5.12 -9.67 -13.40
N ASP A 373 5.93 -8.67 -13.15
CA ASP A 373 7.35 -8.63 -13.48
C ASP A 373 8.19 -9.08 -12.26
N GLY A 374 8.09 -10.34 -11.91
CA GLY A 374 8.76 -10.91 -10.75
C GLY A 374 7.97 -10.73 -9.43
N GLY A 375 8.35 -11.50 -8.44
CA GLY A 375 7.73 -11.47 -7.13
C GLY A 375 6.59 -12.46 -6.94
N THR A 376 6.14 -12.57 -5.70
CA THR A 376 5.02 -13.43 -5.30
C THR A 376 3.93 -12.57 -4.68
N SER A 377 2.74 -12.69 -5.21
CA SER A 377 1.52 -12.15 -4.61
C SER A 377 1.03 -13.08 -3.49
N ARG A 378 0.07 -12.63 -2.71
CA ARG A 378 -0.38 -13.42 -1.56
C ARG A 378 -1.89 -13.46 -1.43
N PHE A 379 -2.38 -14.62 -1.03
CA PHE A 379 -3.65 -14.72 -0.33
C PHE A 379 -3.42 -14.47 1.17
N ASP A 380 -4.33 -13.78 1.81
CA ASP A 380 -4.42 -13.82 3.26
C ASP A 380 -5.11 -15.12 3.73
N ARG A 381 -5.15 -15.35 5.04
CA ARG A 381 -5.76 -16.57 5.61
C ARG A 381 -7.27 -16.68 5.40
N SER A 382 -7.93 -15.59 5.02
CA SER A 382 -9.35 -15.56 4.69
C SER A 382 -9.66 -15.77 3.21
N GLY A 383 -8.64 -16.01 2.38
CA GLY A 383 -8.80 -16.22 0.94
C GLY A 383 -8.86 -14.95 0.12
N ILE A 384 -8.55 -13.79 0.73
CA ILE A 384 -8.43 -12.54 -0.01
C ILE A 384 -7.08 -12.51 -0.74
N ILE A 385 -7.11 -12.26 -2.03
CA ILE A 385 -5.89 -12.05 -2.82
C ILE A 385 -5.54 -10.58 -2.90
N TYR A 386 -4.25 -10.28 -2.78
CA TYR A 386 -3.64 -8.98 -2.99
C TYR A 386 -2.58 -9.10 -4.07
N GLU A 387 -2.71 -8.32 -5.12
CA GLU A 387 -1.78 -8.30 -6.26
C GLU A 387 -1.37 -6.88 -6.59
N ALA A 388 -0.10 -6.70 -6.93
CA ALA A 388 0.42 -5.50 -7.59
C ALA A 388 0.98 -5.92 -8.95
N VAL A 389 0.49 -5.32 -10.01
CA VAL A 389 0.66 -5.83 -11.36
C VAL A 389 0.93 -4.71 -12.37
N CYS A 390 1.62 -5.01 -13.43
CA CYS A 390 1.61 -4.19 -14.64
C CYS A 390 0.29 -4.41 -15.39
N ALA A 391 -0.50 -3.36 -15.56
CA ALA A 391 -1.81 -3.46 -16.21
C ALA A 391 -2.00 -2.42 -17.32
N GLY A 392 -2.93 -2.72 -18.22
CA GLY A 392 -3.28 -1.83 -19.32
C GLY A 392 -2.13 -1.59 -20.30
N CYS A 393 -1.25 -2.56 -20.49
CA CYS A 393 -0.10 -2.43 -21.36
C CYS A 393 -0.51 -2.12 -22.80
N GLY A 394 0.19 -1.16 -23.41
CA GLY A 394 -0.22 -0.55 -24.66
C GLY A 394 -1.08 0.70 -24.51
N GLY A 395 -1.21 1.23 -23.28
CA GLY A 395 -1.96 2.46 -22.99
C GLY A 395 -3.48 2.24 -22.89
N ASN A 396 -3.91 1.00 -22.60
CA ASN A 396 -5.32 0.63 -22.50
C ASN A 396 -5.82 0.84 -21.05
N SER A 397 -7.05 1.30 -20.90
CA SER A 397 -7.73 1.50 -19.61
C SER A 397 -8.92 0.56 -19.42
N SER A 398 -8.93 -0.60 -20.10
CA SER A 398 -10.02 -1.57 -20.00
C SER A 398 -9.94 -2.49 -18.79
N THR A 399 -8.79 -2.54 -18.10
CA THR A 399 -8.64 -3.32 -16.87
C THR A 399 -9.61 -2.81 -15.80
N PRO A 400 -10.43 -3.68 -15.18
CA PRO A 400 -11.47 -3.26 -14.25
C PRO A 400 -10.90 -2.53 -13.04
N THR A 401 -11.49 -1.37 -12.74
CA THR A 401 -11.22 -0.58 -11.53
C THR A 401 -12.52 -0.34 -10.77
N THR A 402 -12.44 -0.11 -9.47
CA THR A 402 -13.62 0.26 -8.67
C THR A 402 -13.86 1.77 -8.72
N PRO A 403 -15.12 2.26 -8.77
CA PRO A 403 -15.41 3.69 -8.76
C PRO A 403 -14.83 4.39 -7.52
N GLY A 404 -14.23 5.56 -7.73
CA GLY A 404 -13.69 6.39 -6.64
C GLY A 404 -12.30 6.01 -6.14
N VAL A 405 -11.58 5.13 -6.84
CA VAL A 405 -10.16 4.85 -6.56
C VAL A 405 -9.25 6.01 -6.98
N VAL A 406 -7.96 5.93 -6.61
CA VAL A 406 -6.95 6.96 -6.91
C VAL A 406 -6.89 7.31 -8.41
N SER A 407 -6.96 6.31 -9.28
CA SER A 407 -7.09 6.49 -10.73
C SER A 407 -7.91 5.34 -11.32
N GLU A 408 -8.92 5.70 -12.12
CA GLU A 408 -9.76 4.74 -12.83
C GLU A 408 -9.24 4.46 -14.25
N THR A 409 -8.16 5.12 -14.65
CA THR A 409 -7.61 5.04 -16.01
C THR A 409 -6.10 4.85 -16.00
N ASN A 410 -5.59 4.12 -16.98
CA ASN A 410 -4.17 4.09 -17.29
C ASN A 410 -3.75 5.43 -17.89
N ASN A 411 -2.90 6.18 -17.18
CA ASN A 411 -2.38 7.47 -17.61
C ASN A 411 -1.05 7.37 -18.39
N SER A 412 -0.56 6.16 -18.62
CA SER A 412 0.65 5.88 -19.39
C SER A 412 0.30 5.54 -20.85
N SER A 413 1.20 5.77 -21.75
CA SER A 413 1.12 5.25 -23.12
C SER A 413 1.52 3.76 -23.21
N ASN A 414 1.91 3.17 -22.11
CA ASN A 414 2.28 1.76 -21.96
C ASN A 414 1.56 1.15 -20.75
N CYS A 415 2.24 0.38 -19.89
CA CYS A 415 1.69 -0.18 -18.67
C CYS A 415 1.66 0.84 -17.54
N ASN A 416 0.73 0.69 -16.61
CA ASN A 416 0.76 1.29 -15.27
C ASN A 416 0.73 0.19 -14.22
N GLU A 417 1.23 0.52 -13.04
CA GLU A 417 1.02 -0.31 -11.87
C GLU A 417 -0.46 -0.27 -11.46
N LEU A 418 -1.05 -1.42 -11.27
CA LEU A 418 -2.40 -1.62 -10.75
C LEU A 418 -2.32 -2.47 -9.48
N GLY A 419 -2.86 -1.98 -8.37
CA GLY A 419 -3.11 -2.80 -7.19
C GLY A 419 -4.54 -3.29 -7.19
N PHE A 420 -4.77 -4.61 -7.06
CA PHE A 420 -6.12 -5.11 -6.84
C PHE A 420 -6.22 -6.00 -5.60
N LYS A 421 -7.40 -5.97 -5.01
CA LYS A 421 -7.80 -6.81 -3.89
C LYS A 421 -9.10 -7.50 -4.25
N ILE A 422 -9.12 -8.82 -4.27
CA ILE A 422 -10.32 -9.61 -4.53
C ILE A 422 -10.60 -10.48 -3.31
N ALA A 423 -11.77 -10.30 -2.71
CA ALA A 423 -12.29 -11.18 -1.68
C ALA A 423 -13.11 -12.26 -2.36
N LEU A 424 -12.69 -13.50 -2.19
CA LEU A 424 -13.47 -14.65 -2.63
C LEU A 424 -14.35 -15.10 -1.47
N GLU A 425 -15.61 -14.65 -1.48
CA GLU A 425 -16.62 -15.05 -0.46
C GLU A 425 -17.03 -16.52 -0.63
N LEU A 426 -16.05 -17.40 -0.62
CA LEU A 426 -16.29 -18.83 -0.74
C LEU A 426 -16.59 -19.39 0.66
N THR A 427 -17.86 -19.43 0.96
CA THR A 427 -18.53 -20.30 1.96
C THR A 427 -17.74 -20.67 3.24
N THR A 428 -16.93 -19.79 3.78
CA THR A 428 -16.51 -19.95 5.18
C THR A 428 -17.68 -19.58 6.06
N LEU A 429 -18.10 -20.52 6.93
CA LEU A 429 -19.07 -20.21 7.94
C LEU A 429 -18.49 -19.14 8.85
N LYS A 430 -19.17 -18.00 8.95
CA LYS A 430 -18.82 -16.91 9.83
C LYS A 430 -20.02 -16.59 10.71
N ALA A 431 -19.86 -16.69 12.01
CA ALA A 431 -20.83 -16.19 12.97
C ALA A 431 -20.60 -14.70 13.22
N GLU A 432 -21.67 -13.91 13.18
CA GLU A 432 -21.63 -12.49 13.53
C GLU A 432 -22.93 -12.09 14.22
N ALA A 433 -22.81 -11.60 15.46
CA ALA A 433 -23.92 -11.24 16.34
C ALA A 433 -23.83 -9.77 16.73
N LEU A 434 -24.92 -9.03 16.54
CA LEU A 434 -25.07 -7.66 17.00
C LEU A 434 -26.32 -7.54 17.87
N ALA A 435 -26.36 -6.56 18.76
CA ALA A 435 -27.52 -6.22 19.57
C ALA A 435 -28.05 -4.83 19.17
N ASP A 436 -29.39 -4.73 18.96
CA ASP A 436 -30.09 -3.49 18.57
C ASP A 436 -31.34 -3.28 19.43
N PRO A 437 -31.62 -2.09 19.97
CA PRO A 437 -30.73 -0.89 20.02
C PRO A 437 -29.54 -1.14 20.93
N ALA A 438 -28.53 -0.23 20.91
CA ALA A 438 -27.25 -0.39 21.59
C ALA A 438 -27.26 -1.27 22.83
N ALA A 439 -26.32 -2.13 22.98
CA ALA A 439 -26.17 -3.20 23.97
C ALA A 439 -26.25 -2.78 25.46
N THR A 440 -26.86 -1.62 25.78
CA THR A 440 -26.99 -1.06 27.12
C THR A 440 -28.37 -0.43 27.32
N GLY A 441 -29.00 -0.68 28.47
CA GLY A 441 -30.33 -0.10 28.80
C GLY A 441 -30.83 -0.46 30.16
N CYS A 442 -32.06 0.03 30.46
CA CYS A 442 -32.73 -0.22 31.74
C CYS A 442 -33.52 -1.52 31.72
N ALA A 443 -33.50 -2.20 32.84
CA ALA A 443 -34.41 -3.30 33.11
C ALA A 443 -35.91 -2.83 33.26
N PRO A 444 -36.90 -3.52 32.64
CA PRO A 444 -36.69 -4.60 31.68
C PRO A 444 -36.21 -4.12 30.32
N LEU A 445 -35.06 -4.63 29.83
CA LEU A 445 -34.47 -4.28 28.54
C LEU A 445 -34.82 -5.35 27.52
N THR A 446 -35.54 -4.96 26.48
CA THR A 446 -35.80 -5.83 25.34
C THR A 446 -34.78 -5.50 24.24
N VAL A 447 -34.02 -6.51 23.82
CA VAL A 447 -32.98 -6.41 22.81
C VAL A 447 -33.38 -7.30 21.63
N ASN A 448 -33.28 -6.73 20.42
CA ASN A 448 -33.35 -7.49 19.18
C ASN A 448 -31.93 -7.89 18.79
N PHE A 449 -31.69 -9.16 18.55
CA PHE A 449 -30.40 -9.62 18.10
C PHE A 449 -30.40 -9.74 16.59
N ILE A 450 -29.41 -9.09 15.97
CA ILE A 450 -29.20 -9.11 14.55
C ILE A 450 -28.13 -10.18 14.25
N ASN A 451 -28.47 -11.05 13.34
CA ASN A 451 -27.61 -12.11 12.88
C ASN A 451 -27.10 -11.75 11.48
N ASN A 452 -25.82 -11.45 11.38
CA ASN A 452 -25.11 -11.19 10.13
C ASN A 452 -24.21 -12.37 9.73
N SER A 453 -24.46 -13.55 10.32
CA SER A 453 -23.68 -14.75 10.00
C SER A 453 -23.80 -15.13 8.54
N GLU A 454 -22.67 -15.49 7.95
CA GLU A 454 -22.59 -15.87 6.56
C GLU A 454 -22.51 -17.40 6.43
N ASN A 455 -23.16 -17.94 5.40
CA ASN A 455 -23.10 -19.37 5.03
C ASN A 455 -23.58 -20.36 6.11
N ALA A 456 -24.39 -19.90 7.04
CA ALA A 456 -25.00 -20.71 8.07
C ALA A 456 -26.36 -21.28 7.62
N THR A 457 -26.66 -22.48 8.05
CA THR A 457 -27.93 -23.16 7.79
C THR A 457 -28.84 -23.24 9.01
N SER A 458 -28.29 -23.08 10.22
CA SER A 458 -29.03 -23.02 11.46
C SER A 458 -28.25 -22.29 12.55
N TYR A 459 -28.95 -21.90 13.62
CA TYR A 459 -28.42 -21.01 14.64
C TYR A 459 -28.80 -21.49 16.01
N PHE A 460 -27.97 -21.15 17.01
CA PHE A 460 -28.28 -21.32 18.42
C PHE A 460 -27.76 -20.09 19.17
N TRP A 461 -28.69 -19.45 19.89
CA TRP A 461 -28.42 -18.32 20.74
C TRP A 461 -28.52 -18.72 22.21
N ASP A 462 -27.55 -18.32 23.03
CA ASP A 462 -27.58 -18.29 24.48
C ASP A 462 -27.50 -16.82 24.91
N PHE A 463 -28.52 -16.35 25.63
CA PHE A 463 -28.64 -14.96 26.06
C PHE A 463 -27.82 -14.60 27.30
N GLY A 464 -27.00 -15.51 27.82
CA GLY A 464 -25.99 -15.25 28.85
C GLY A 464 -26.56 -15.10 30.26
N THR A 465 -27.82 -15.47 30.49
CA THR A 465 -28.46 -15.36 31.82
C THR A 465 -28.05 -16.48 32.78
N GLY A 466 -27.43 -17.53 32.29
CA GLY A 466 -27.12 -18.74 33.02
C GLY A 466 -28.31 -19.69 33.23
N VAL A 467 -29.48 -19.34 32.68
CA VAL A 467 -30.70 -20.17 32.70
C VAL A 467 -30.76 -20.94 31.38
N THR A 468 -30.78 -22.26 31.47
CA THR A 468 -30.71 -23.15 30.30
C THR A 468 -31.90 -23.05 29.35
N SER A 469 -33.02 -22.46 29.76
CA SER A 469 -34.19 -22.18 28.92
C SER A 469 -34.07 -20.88 28.12
N ASP A 470 -33.17 -20.01 28.48
CA ASP A 470 -32.99 -18.68 27.89
C ASP A 470 -32.10 -18.75 26.64
N THR A 471 -32.61 -19.48 25.65
CA THR A 471 -31.95 -19.76 24.37
C THR A 471 -32.93 -19.62 23.21
N SER A 472 -32.40 -19.51 21.99
CA SER A 472 -33.23 -19.44 20.78
C SER A 472 -32.53 -20.07 19.59
N ASN A 473 -33.32 -20.66 18.67
CA ASN A 473 -32.83 -21.13 17.36
C ASN A 473 -33.33 -20.23 16.21
N GLN A 474 -33.96 -19.11 16.53
CA GLN A 474 -34.41 -18.16 15.49
C GLN A 474 -33.24 -17.45 14.84
N PHE A 475 -33.42 -17.01 13.58
CA PHE A 475 -32.42 -16.28 12.85
C PHE A 475 -32.04 -14.96 13.55
N GLN A 476 -33.06 -14.18 13.93
CA GLN A 476 -32.93 -12.92 14.66
C GLN A 476 -33.91 -12.91 15.82
N PRO A 477 -33.52 -13.42 16.98
CA PRO A 477 -34.40 -13.49 18.13
C PRO A 477 -34.46 -12.15 18.86
N THR A 478 -35.53 -12.01 19.66
CA THR A 478 -35.68 -10.94 20.64
C THR A 478 -35.66 -11.56 22.04
N PHE A 479 -34.95 -10.92 22.98
CA PHE A 479 -34.93 -11.35 24.37
C PHE A 479 -35.07 -10.17 25.32
N THR A 480 -35.76 -10.37 26.44
CA THR A 480 -36.00 -9.34 27.45
C THR A 480 -35.30 -9.69 28.76
N TYR A 481 -34.34 -8.86 29.13
CA TYR A 481 -33.63 -8.95 30.39
C TYR A 481 -34.40 -8.22 31.49
N THR A 482 -34.83 -8.94 32.49
CA THR A 482 -35.62 -8.42 33.62
C THR A 482 -34.73 -7.97 34.79
N ASP A 483 -33.57 -8.55 34.92
CA ASP A 483 -32.62 -8.29 35.99
C ASP A 483 -31.45 -7.45 35.51
N THR A 484 -30.83 -6.71 36.42
CA THR A 484 -29.63 -5.94 36.12
C THR A 484 -28.41 -6.84 36.05
N GLY A 485 -27.49 -6.50 35.12
CA GLY A 485 -26.26 -7.26 34.96
C GLY A 485 -25.53 -7.01 33.65
N SER A 486 -24.39 -7.63 33.50
CA SER A 486 -23.70 -7.72 32.23
C SER A 486 -23.83 -9.15 31.71
N TYR A 487 -24.47 -9.28 30.58
CA TYR A 487 -24.77 -10.55 29.92
C TYR A 487 -23.87 -10.71 28.69
N THR A 488 -23.20 -11.86 28.59
CA THR A 488 -22.44 -12.22 27.40
C THR A 488 -23.29 -13.18 26.58
N ILE A 489 -23.75 -12.71 25.44
CA ILE A 489 -24.58 -13.47 24.52
C ILE A 489 -23.67 -14.24 23.59
N GLN A 490 -23.99 -15.52 23.39
CA GLN A 490 -23.30 -16.39 22.44
C GLN A 490 -24.25 -16.71 21.28
N LEU A 491 -23.76 -16.49 20.07
CA LEU A 491 -24.36 -17.03 18.84
C LEU A 491 -23.45 -18.15 18.33
N ILE A 492 -24.00 -19.34 18.14
CA ILE A 492 -23.38 -20.42 17.40
C ILE A 492 -24.12 -20.54 16.07
N ALA A 493 -23.41 -20.32 14.99
CA ALA A 493 -23.89 -20.56 13.65
C ALA A 493 -23.43 -21.94 13.17
N PHE A 494 -24.29 -22.72 12.53
CA PHE A 494 -24.03 -24.07 12.05
C PHE A 494 -24.15 -24.11 10.52
N SER A 495 -23.32 -24.89 9.88
CA SER A 495 -23.43 -25.20 8.45
C SER A 495 -23.41 -26.69 8.22
N THR A 496 -24.35 -27.18 7.43
CA THR A 496 -24.38 -28.57 6.97
C THR A 496 -23.60 -28.77 5.67
N ASN A 497 -23.26 -27.67 4.99
CA ASN A 497 -22.62 -27.67 3.66
C ASN A 497 -21.16 -27.19 3.71
N GLY A 498 -20.65 -26.76 4.87
CA GLY A 498 -19.28 -26.25 5.03
C GLY A 498 -18.34 -27.24 5.72
N CYS A 499 -17.07 -27.05 5.56
CA CYS A 499 -16.02 -27.81 6.24
C CYS A 499 -15.86 -27.41 7.72
N ILE A 500 -16.36 -26.23 8.09
CA ILE A 500 -16.48 -25.80 9.48
C ILE A 500 -17.95 -26.06 9.88
N PRO A 501 -18.20 -27.02 10.78
CA PRO A 501 -19.57 -27.39 11.15
C PRO A 501 -20.25 -26.32 12.02
N SER A 502 -19.48 -25.52 12.76
CA SER A 502 -20.00 -24.42 13.59
C SER A 502 -18.95 -23.33 13.77
N ASP A 503 -19.41 -22.11 13.87
CA ASP A 503 -18.63 -20.93 14.28
C ASP A 503 -19.37 -20.17 15.37
N THR A 504 -18.67 -19.38 16.19
CA THR A 504 -19.24 -18.76 17.39
C THR A 504 -18.86 -17.29 17.47
N ALA A 505 -19.86 -16.46 17.66
CA ALA A 505 -19.70 -15.04 17.92
C ALA A 505 -20.22 -14.68 19.30
N TYR A 506 -19.68 -13.63 19.89
CA TYR A 506 -20.13 -13.10 21.19
C TYR A 506 -20.48 -11.62 21.06
N THR A 507 -21.52 -11.21 21.78
CA THR A 507 -21.87 -9.80 21.99
C THR A 507 -22.22 -9.60 23.47
N THR A 508 -22.21 -8.38 23.95
CA THR A 508 -22.47 -8.09 25.35
C THR A 508 -23.65 -7.15 25.50
N VAL A 509 -24.54 -7.44 26.45
CA VAL A 509 -25.66 -6.57 26.86
C VAL A 509 -25.48 -6.18 28.31
N VAL A 510 -25.59 -4.88 28.62
CA VAL A 510 -25.48 -4.36 29.98
C VAL A 510 -26.83 -3.74 30.39
N VAL A 511 -27.39 -4.22 31.47
CA VAL A 511 -28.72 -3.82 31.97
C VAL A 511 -28.60 -3.14 33.32
N PHE A 512 -29.14 -1.92 33.43
CA PHE A 512 -29.15 -1.12 34.64
C PHE A 512 -30.58 -0.98 35.19
N ASN A 513 -30.73 -0.50 36.44
CA ASN A 513 -32.07 -0.34 37.07
C ASN A 513 -32.38 1.08 37.52
N THR A 514 -31.39 1.98 37.46
CA THR A 514 -31.55 3.36 37.89
C THR A 514 -30.86 4.30 36.88
N ASN A 515 -31.33 5.52 36.78
CA ASN A 515 -30.69 6.58 36.02
C ASN A 515 -29.76 7.35 36.95
N ALA A 516 -28.60 7.75 36.44
CA ALA A 516 -27.87 8.82 37.06
C ALA A 516 -28.75 10.08 37.07
N THR A 517 -28.68 10.87 38.12
CA THR A 517 -29.31 12.18 38.20
C THR A 517 -28.29 13.19 38.62
N ALA A 518 -28.17 14.28 37.86
CA ALA A 518 -27.34 15.42 38.21
C ALA A 518 -28.26 16.55 38.69
N ASP A 519 -28.01 17.05 39.88
CA ASP A 519 -28.59 18.27 40.43
C ASP A 519 -27.65 18.82 41.47
N TYR A 520 -27.65 20.10 41.68
CA TYR A 520 -26.86 20.75 42.74
C TYR A 520 -27.50 22.02 43.28
N SER A 521 -27.15 22.33 44.51
CA SER A 521 -27.36 23.62 45.12
C SER A 521 -26.04 24.30 45.41
N TYR A 522 -26.07 25.59 45.60
CA TYR A 522 -24.87 26.37 45.92
C TYR A 522 -25.15 27.51 46.94
N LEU A 523 -24.10 27.89 47.65
CA LEU A 523 -24.07 29.05 48.53
C LEU A 523 -23.05 30.07 48.02
N LEU A 524 -23.48 31.32 47.89
CA LEU A 524 -22.65 32.43 47.46
C LEU A 524 -22.05 33.19 48.65
N ASN A 525 -20.76 33.46 48.57
CA ASN A 525 -20.08 34.43 49.42
C ASN A 525 -19.40 35.44 48.51
N ASP A 526 -20.08 36.55 48.26
CA ASP A 526 -19.67 37.62 47.35
C ASP A 526 -18.73 38.57 48.09
N LEU A 527 -17.47 38.62 47.67
CA LEU A 527 -16.45 39.60 48.04
C LEU A 527 -16.22 40.45 46.80
N CYS A 528 -16.12 41.76 46.93
CA CYS A 528 -16.10 42.67 45.78
C CYS A 528 -15.07 42.33 44.69
N ASP A 529 -13.95 41.70 45.05
CA ASP A 529 -12.89 41.28 44.13
C ASP A 529 -12.90 39.76 43.80
N SER A 530 -13.81 39.02 44.41
CA SER A 530 -13.99 37.57 44.16
C SER A 530 -15.35 37.06 44.66
N LEU A 531 -15.86 36.03 44.00
CA LEU A 531 -17.07 35.33 44.39
C LEU A 531 -16.69 33.87 44.76
N ILE A 532 -16.84 33.54 46.05
CA ILE A 532 -16.65 32.18 46.51
C ILE A 532 -17.99 31.44 46.46
N VAL A 533 -18.03 30.33 45.76
CA VAL A 533 -19.22 29.49 45.61
C VAL A 533 -18.93 28.10 46.21
N ASN A 534 -19.75 27.69 47.16
CA ASN A 534 -19.72 26.37 47.73
C ASN A 534 -20.84 25.54 47.14
N PHE A 535 -20.51 24.50 46.38
CA PHE A 535 -21.42 23.62 45.70
C PHE A 535 -21.77 22.39 46.55
N SER A 536 -22.95 21.84 46.31
CA SER A 536 -23.38 20.57 46.91
C SER A 536 -24.20 19.80 45.90
N ALA A 537 -23.62 18.74 45.31
CA ALA A 537 -24.34 17.82 44.42
C ALA A 537 -25.37 17.03 45.21
N GLN A 538 -26.55 16.79 44.58
CA GLN A 538 -27.65 16.06 45.15
C GLN A 538 -28.21 15.05 44.12
N GLY A 539 -28.86 14.00 44.58
CA GLY A 539 -29.69 13.16 43.75
C GLY A 539 -29.06 11.92 43.13
N SER A 540 -27.78 11.66 43.32
CA SER A 540 -27.07 10.50 42.69
C SER A 540 -26.72 9.42 43.71
N SER A 541 -26.42 8.22 43.18
CA SER A 541 -26.03 7.08 44.02
C SER A 541 -24.68 7.30 44.72
N PRO A 542 -24.40 6.59 45.81
CA PRO A 542 -23.11 6.68 46.51
C PRO A 542 -21.91 6.23 45.67
N ALA A 543 -22.16 5.50 44.59
CA ALA A 543 -21.12 5.01 43.67
C ALA A 543 -20.84 5.99 42.52
N ALA A 544 -21.60 7.07 42.38
CA ALA A 544 -21.44 8.05 41.35
C ALA A 544 -20.15 8.85 41.51
N THR A 545 -19.54 9.20 40.40
CA THR A 545 -18.45 10.17 40.34
C THR A 545 -18.98 11.51 39.84
N TYR A 546 -18.42 12.59 40.39
CA TYR A 546 -18.88 13.94 40.15
C TYR A 546 -17.73 14.73 39.51
N GLN A 547 -17.98 15.33 38.33
CA GLN A 547 -17.07 16.24 37.66
C GLN A 547 -17.76 17.59 37.46
N TRP A 548 -17.04 18.65 37.73
CA TRP A 548 -17.54 19.99 37.64
C TRP A 548 -16.74 20.77 36.59
N ASP A 549 -17.44 21.48 35.74
CA ASP A 549 -16.92 22.57 34.94
C ASP A 549 -17.51 23.87 35.55
N PHE A 550 -16.65 24.71 36.08
CA PHE A 550 -17.11 25.93 36.72
C PHE A 550 -17.42 27.06 35.74
N GLY A 551 -17.24 26.83 34.45
CA GLY A 551 -17.57 27.78 33.41
C GLY A 551 -16.54 28.90 33.21
N ASP A 552 -15.43 28.85 33.93
CA ASP A 552 -14.28 29.78 33.83
C ASP A 552 -13.04 29.10 33.24
N GLY A 553 -13.20 27.87 32.72
CA GLY A 553 -12.11 27.04 32.19
C GLY A 553 -11.44 26.16 33.24
N THR A 554 -11.88 26.24 34.49
CA THR A 554 -11.42 25.35 35.56
C THR A 554 -12.42 24.24 35.83
N THR A 555 -11.92 23.14 36.38
CA THR A 555 -12.73 21.97 36.67
C THR A 555 -12.53 21.51 38.11
N GLY A 556 -13.49 20.77 38.64
CA GLY A 556 -13.44 20.19 39.97
C GLY A 556 -13.98 18.78 40.03
N SER A 557 -13.83 18.16 41.18
CA SER A 557 -14.38 16.81 41.44
C SER A 557 -14.90 16.68 42.87
N GLY A 558 -15.72 15.66 43.11
CA GLY A 558 -16.33 15.38 44.38
C GLY A 558 -17.73 16.01 44.53
N ASN A 559 -18.44 15.64 45.59
CA ASN A 559 -19.85 16.00 45.76
C ASN A 559 -20.08 17.39 46.39
N ILE A 560 -19.05 17.99 47.03
CA ILE A 560 -19.12 19.29 47.70
C ILE A 560 -17.88 20.15 47.41
N PRO A 561 -17.58 20.52 46.17
CA PRO A 561 -16.43 21.39 45.88
C PRO A 561 -16.71 22.85 46.24
N SER A 562 -15.64 23.61 46.53
CA SER A 562 -15.68 25.05 46.61
C SER A 562 -14.87 25.66 45.45
N HIS A 563 -15.39 26.68 44.82
CA HIS A 563 -14.71 27.42 43.76
C HIS A 563 -14.75 28.92 43.95
N THR A 564 -13.71 29.62 43.49
CA THR A 564 -13.62 31.07 43.64
C THR A 564 -13.47 31.68 42.25
N TYR A 565 -14.39 32.54 41.87
CA TYR A 565 -14.31 33.37 40.66
C TYR A 565 -13.66 34.71 41.03
N TYR A 566 -12.68 35.14 40.26
CA TYR A 566 -11.98 36.39 40.44
C TYR A 566 -12.41 37.48 39.47
N ASP A 567 -12.95 37.07 38.32
CA ASP A 567 -13.43 37.97 37.29
C ASP A 567 -14.96 38.00 37.28
N ALA A 568 -15.54 39.17 37.04
CA ALA A 568 -16.99 39.31 36.90
C ALA A 568 -17.45 38.62 35.58
N GLY A 569 -18.55 37.90 35.64
CA GLY A 569 -19.05 37.18 34.52
C GLY A 569 -20.36 36.46 34.83
N VAL A 570 -20.91 35.83 33.82
CA VAL A 570 -21.98 34.83 33.97
C VAL A 570 -21.37 33.46 33.70
N TYR A 571 -21.12 32.76 34.75
CA TYR A 571 -20.50 31.44 34.68
C TYR A 571 -21.56 30.36 34.53
N THR A 572 -21.42 29.57 33.47
CA THR A 572 -22.28 28.42 33.26
C THR A 572 -21.62 27.22 33.92
N VAL A 573 -22.08 26.90 35.11
CA VAL A 573 -21.52 25.77 35.87
C VAL A 573 -22.23 24.51 35.49
N THR A 574 -21.46 23.53 35.09
CA THR A 574 -21.94 22.22 34.68
C THR A 574 -21.46 21.14 35.63
N LEU A 575 -22.42 20.42 36.23
CA LEU A 575 -22.16 19.18 36.95
C LEU A 575 -22.37 18.02 36.00
N ILE A 576 -21.38 17.17 35.89
CA ILE A 576 -21.45 15.88 35.18
C ILE A 576 -21.38 14.78 36.22
N VAL A 577 -22.43 13.98 36.28
CA VAL A 577 -22.53 12.81 37.16
C VAL A 577 -22.39 11.58 36.31
N ASN A 578 -21.43 10.72 36.68
CA ASN A 578 -21.22 9.44 36.02
C ASN A 578 -21.41 8.32 37.05
N ASP A 579 -22.50 7.55 36.88
CA ASP A 579 -22.83 6.38 37.66
C ASP A 579 -22.90 5.15 36.75
N THR A 580 -21.82 4.39 36.74
CA THR A 580 -21.69 3.20 35.88
C THR A 580 -22.66 2.08 36.26
N THR A 581 -23.43 2.21 37.35
CA THR A 581 -24.46 1.25 37.79
C THR A 581 -25.85 1.71 37.44
N ALA A 582 -26.02 2.84 36.76
CA ALA A 582 -27.30 3.42 36.39
C ALA A 582 -27.74 3.08 34.96
N CYS A 583 -29.01 3.12 34.69
CA CYS A 583 -29.64 2.95 33.37
C CYS A 583 -29.17 3.98 32.34
N ASN A 584 -29.03 5.19 32.76
CA ASN A 584 -28.35 6.25 32.09
C ASN A 584 -27.12 6.59 32.94
N PRO A 585 -25.94 6.14 32.57
CA PRO A 585 -24.78 6.29 33.43
C PRO A 585 -24.28 7.73 33.52
N LEU A 586 -24.69 8.57 32.59
CA LEU A 586 -24.25 9.95 32.53
C LEU A 586 -25.46 10.88 32.58
N ASP A 587 -25.44 11.83 33.49
CA ASP A 587 -26.37 12.94 33.51
C ASP A 587 -25.62 14.25 33.76
N THR A 588 -26.19 15.33 33.24
CA THR A 588 -25.59 16.64 33.31
C THR A 588 -26.62 17.66 33.77
N PHE A 589 -26.25 18.49 34.72
CA PHE A 589 -27.04 19.62 35.17
C PHE A 589 -26.23 20.91 35.02
N THR A 590 -26.84 21.93 34.43
CA THR A 590 -26.20 23.21 34.16
C THR A 590 -27.00 24.35 34.75
N GLN A 591 -26.32 25.23 35.48
CA GLN A 591 -26.91 26.43 36.00
C GLN A 591 -25.97 27.64 35.86
N THR A 592 -26.52 28.81 35.62
CA THR A 592 -25.74 30.02 35.47
C THR A 592 -25.60 30.74 36.80
N ILE A 593 -24.38 31.15 37.11
CA ILE A 593 -24.05 31.93 38.31
C ILE A 593 -23.53 33.28 37.84
N PRO A 594 -24.30 34.35 38.04
CA PRO A 594 -23.84 35.71 37.72
C PRO A 594 -22.93 36.23 38.83
N PHE A 595 -21.77 36.79 38.43
CA PHE A 595 -20.90 37.58 39.27
C PHE A 595 -20.78 38.98 38.65
N THR A 596 -21.54 39.93 39.18
CA THR A 596 -21.70 41.28 38.59
C THR A 596 -21.08 42.38 39.46
N SER A 597 -20.41 41.99 40.54
CA SER A 597 -19.86 42.96 41.53
C SER A 597 -18.75 43.83 40.98
N ARG A 598 -18.05 43.41 39.91
CA ARG A 598 -17.02 44.22 39.25
C ARG A 598 -17.33 44.29 37.74
N ILE A 599 -17.21 45.48 37.19
CA ILE A 599 -17.19 45.67 35.74
C ILE A 599 -15.77 45.50 35.23
N THR A 600 -15.65 44.80 34.10
CA THR A 600 -14.36 44.56 33.43
C THR A 600 -14.49 44.93 31.96
N ALA A 601 -13.65 45.88 31.54
CA ALA A 601 -13.57 46.28 30.15
C ALA A 601 -12.92 45.17 29.33
N SER A 602 -13.63 44.67 28.34
CA SER A 602 -13.16 43.61 27.44
C SER A 602 -13.52 43.96 26.00
N PRO A 603 -12.80 44.87 25.37
CA PRO A 603 -13.01 45.15 23.96
C PRO A 603 -12.41 44.04 23.07
N SER A 604 -13.04 43.82 21.94
CA SER A 604 -12.53 42.98 20.84
C SER A 604 -12.73 43.65 19.48
N GLY A 605 -12.36 42.98 18.41
CA GLY A 605 -12.59 43.50 17.06
C GLY A 605 -12.16 42.45 16.03
N ASP A 606 -12.47 42.70 14.78
CA ASP A 606 -12.27 41.75 13.68
C ASP A 606 -10.83 41.68 13.19
N TYR A 607 -10.16 42.84 13.04
CA TYR A 607 -8.77 42.88 12.53
C TYR A 607 -7.95 43.97 13.20
N PHE A 608 -6.97 43.59 14.03
CA PHE A 608 -6.09 44.56 14.72
C PHE A 608 -4.76 44.84 14.01
N SER A 609 -4.54 44.20 12.85
CA SER A 609 -3.41 44.54 11.99
C SER A 609 -3.80 44.41 10.53
N GLY A 610 -3.32 45.29 9.70
CA GLY A 610 -3.59 45.27 8.26
C GLY A 610 -2.97 46.46 7.54
N CYS A 611 -3.13 46.49 6.23
CA CYS A 611 -2.61 47.59 5.42
C CYS A 611 -3.60 48.74 5.32
N ALA A 612 -3.07 49.95 5.32
CA ALA A 612 -3.89 51.19 5.16
C ALA A 612 -4.58 51.24 3.79
N PRO A 613 -5.85 51.68 3.72
CA PRO A 613 -6.75 52.04 4.83
C PRO A 613 -7.27 50.75 5.52
N LEU A 614 -7.15 50.66 6.85
CA LEU A 614 -7.65 49.55 7.65
C LEU A 614 -8.94 49.96 8.38
N THR A 615 -10.01 49.27 8.10
CA THR A 615 -11.27 49.43 8.86
C THR A 615 -11.34 48.35 9.93
N VAL A 616 -11.48 48.74 11.18
CA VAL A 616 -11.64 47.87 12.33
C VAL A 616 -13.05 47.98 12.87
N GLN A 617 -13.72 46.89 13.02
CA GLN A 617 -14.99 46.81 13.73
C GLN A 617 -14.69 46.46 15.18
N PHE A 618 -14.93 47.36 16.06
CA PHE A 618 -14.73 47.14 17.51
C PHE A 618 -16.01 46.57 18.13
N GLU A 619 -15.82 45.65 19.03
CA GLU A 619 -16.91 45.01 19.77
C GLU A 619 -16.68 45.15 21.28
N ASN A 620 -17.77 45.37 21.96
CA ASN A 620 -17.79 45.38 23.42
C ASN A 620 -18.19 44.00 23.97
N ASN A 621 -17.23 43.29 24.52
CA ASN A 621 -17.44 42.03 25.23
C ASN A 621 -17.25 42.19 26.74
N SER A 622 -17.38 43.43 27.25
CA SER A 622 -17.21 43.76 28.66
C SER A 622 -18.31 43.12 29.52
N ILE A 623 -17.93 42.82 30.71
CA ILE A 623 -18.86 42.32 31.72
C ILE A 623 -19.33 43.50 32.56
N GLY A 624 -20.62 43.78 32.52
CA GLY A 624 -21.18 44.98 33.20
C GLY A 624 -20.92 46.27 32.42
N GLY A 625 -21.21 47.42 33.05
CA GLY A 625 -21.13 48.71 32.41
C GLY A 625 -22.46 49.15 31.81
N THR A 626 -22.87 50.35 32.07
CA THR A 626 -24.13 50.95 31.58
C THR A 626 -23.87 52.03 30.51
N THR A 627 -22.65 52.54 30.41
CA THR A 627 -22.22 53.51 29.41
C THR A 627 -20.79 53.26 28.96
N PHE A 628 -20.51 53.61 27.69
CA PHE A 628 -19.30 53.26 26.95
C PHE A 628 -18.65 54.52 26.36
N LYS A 629 -17.32 54.50 26.26
CA LYS A 629 -16.54 55.47 25.51
C LYS A 629 -15.32 54.81 24.86
N TRP A 630 -15.13 55.03 23.56
CA TRP A 630 -13.94 54.66 22.80
C TRP A 630 -13.10 55.91 22.46
N GLU A 631 -11.80 55.81 22.56
CA GLU A 631 -10.80 56.74 22.04
C GLU A 631 -9.85 55.97 21.13
N PHE A 632 -9.88 56.17 19.82
CA PHE A 632 -9.25 55.29 18.86
C PHE A 632 -7.73 55.47 18.71
N GLY A 633 -7.13 56.39 19.45
CA GLY A 633 -5.69 56.65 19.45
C GLY A 633 -5.20 57.57 18.33
N ASP A 634 -6.08 57.93 17.37
CA ASP A 634 -5.83 58.92 16.32
C ASP A 634 -6.46 60.28 16.58
N GLY A 635 -7.04 60.45 17.77
CA GLY A 635 -7.73 61.66 18.24
C GLY A 635 -9.24 61.64 18.04
N SER A 636 -9.78 60.61 17.38
CA SER A 636 -11.23 60.40 17.22
C SER A 636 -11.81 59.61 18.39
N THR A 637 -13.13 59.75 18.64
CA THR A 637 -13.84 59.08 19.75
C THR A 637 -15.23 58.60 19.33
N SER A 638 -15.76 57.60 20.06
CA SER A 638 -17.15 57.14 19.92
C SER A 638 -17.74 56.79 21.28
N THR A 639 -19.08 56.95 21.37
CA THR A 639 -19.90 56.47 22.50
C THR A 639 -20.82 55.32 22.13
N LEU A 640 -20.70 54.82 20.92
CA LEU A 640 -21.41 53.62 20.48
C LEU A 640 -20.81 52.41 21.20
N GLU A 641 -21.63 51.43 21.47
CA GLU A 641 -21.22 50.20 22.12
C GLU A 641 -20.23 49.42 21.22
N ASN A 642 -20.54 49.29 19.96
CA ASN A 642 -19.75 48.56 18.97
C ASN A 642 -19.48 49.42 17.72
N PRO A 643 -18.51 50.36 17.79
CA PRO A 643 -18.21 51.24 16.67
C PRO A 643 -17.35 50.61 15.61
N SER A 644 -17.46 51.12 14.39
CA SER A 644 -16.49 50.85 13.32
C SER A 644 -15.60 52.12 13.19
N HIS A 645 -14.29 51.91 13.03
CA HIS A 645 -13.34 52.98 12.81
C HIS A 645 -12.35 52.68 11.67
N ASN A 646 -11.99 53.74 10.93
CA ASN A 646 -11.14 53.59 9.76
C ASN A 646 -9.81 54.34 9.95
N TYR A 647 -8.70 53.60 9.99
CA TYR A 647 -7.35 54.13 10.07
C TYR A 647 -6.76 54.30 8.67
N ASN A 648 -6.62 55.58 8.25
CA ASN A 648 -6.17 55.89 6.88
C ASN A 648 -4.66 56.03 6.72
N GLN A 649 -3.92 56.18 7.82
CA GLN A 649 -2.46 56.36 7.81
C GLN A 649 -1.79 55.15 8.47
N PRO A 650 -0.59 54.76 8.00
CA PRO A 650 0.24 53.80 8.71
C PRO A 650 0.60 54.26 10.10
N GLY A 651 0.63 53.38 11.07
CA GLY A 651 0.98 53.72 12.46
C GLY A 651 0.47 52.68 13.44
N THR A 652 0.90 52.79 14.68
CA THR A 652 0.41 51.97 15.78
C THR A 652 -0.52 52.83 16.62
N TYR A 653 -1.77 52.43 16.74
CA TYR A 653 -2.82 53.13 17.44
C TYR A 653 -3.27 52.36 18.66
N ASN A 654 -3.33 53.00 19.80
CA ASN A 654 -3.84 52.44 21.04
C ASN A 654 -5.29 52.90 21.24
N ALA A 655 -6.23 52.03 20.89
CA ALA A 655 -7.65 52.31 21.11
C ALA A 655 -8.00 52.03 22.59
N LEU A 656 -8.35 53.05 23.32
CA LEU A 656 -8.77 52.97 24.70
C LEU A 656 -10.30 52.82 24.77
N PHE A 657 -10.74 51.79 25.43
CA PHE A 657 -12.13 51.51 25.75
C PHE A 657 -12.40 51.74 27.25
N ILE A 658 -13.45 52.49 27.58
CA ILE A 658 -13.83 52.83 28.95
C ILE A 658 -15.29 52.44 29.16
N ILE A 659 -15.55 51.69 30.22
CA ILE A 659 -16.91 51.35 30.65
C ILE A 659 -17.20 52.01 32.02
N PHE A 660 -18.44 52.37 32.24
CA PHE A 660 -18.90 52.97 33.49
C PHE A 660 -20.18 52.27 33.96
N ASP A 661 -20.21 51.96 35.25
CA ASP A 661 -21.40 51.56 35.99
C ASP A 661 -21.29 51.97 37.45
N PRO A 662 -22.02 52.99 37.85
CA PRO A 662 -21.96 53.47 39.22
C PRO A 662 -22.41 52.46 40.28
N ALA A 663 -23.15 51.42 39.88
CA ALA A 663 -23.61 50.36 40.77
C ALA A 663 -22.58 49.23 40.96
N SER A 664 -21.51 49.17 40.16
CA SER A 664 -20.43 48.21 40.28
C SER A 664 -19.39 48.56 41.36
N CYS A 665 -18.69 47.59 41.88
CA CYS A 665 -17.65 47.80 42.92
C CYS A 665 -16.51 48.73 42.51
N ASN A 666 -16.15 48.72 41.20
CA ASN A 666 -15.06 49.54 40.67
C ASN A 666 -15.53 50.83 39.95
N GLY A 667 -16.84 51.06 39.79
CA GLY A 667 -17.43 52.25 39.15
C GLY A 667 -17.07 52.46 37.66
N SER A 668 -15.87 52.16 37.28
CA SER A 668 -15.38 52.18 35.90
C SER A 668 -14.24 51.20 35.70
N ASP A 669 -14.06 50.76 34.46
CA ASP A 669 -12.90 49.97 34.03
C ASP A 669 -12.48 50.34 32.62
N THR A 670 -11.22 50.08 32.29
CA THR A 670 -10.62 50.48 31.01
C THR A 670 -9.75 49.39 30.44
N ALA A 671 -9.77 49.24 29.10
CA ALA A 671 -8.88 48.37 28.38
C ALA A 671 -8.37 49.01 27.09
N ILE A 672 -7.22 48.57 26.62
CA ILE A 672 -6.58 49.10 25.42
C ILE A 672 -6.43 47.99 24.41
N ILE A 673 -6.79 48.29 23.17
CA ILE A 673 -6.48 47.47 22.00
C ILE A 673 -5.45 48.20 21.15
N THR A 674 -4.39 47.52 20.78
CA THR A 674 -3.40 48.06 19.85
C THR A 674 -3.77 47.65 18.43
N VAL A 675 -3.87 48.63 17.55
CA VAL A 675 -4.14 48.44 16.12
C VAL A 675 -2.88 48.83 15.37
N GLU A 676 -2.36 47.90 14.57
CA GLU A 676 -1.16 48.13 13.79
C GLU A 676 -1.54 48.27 12.30
N VAL A 677 -1.31 49.44 11.75
CA VAL A 677 -1.65 49.77 10.37
C VAL A 677 -0.35 49.89 9.57
N PHE A 678 -0.20 49.02 8.61
CA PHE A 678 0.96 49.02 7.76
C PHE A 678 0.74 49.89 6.51
N GLU A 679 1.83 50.12 5.77
CA GLU A 679 1.74 50.81 4.49
C GLU A 679 0.76 50.07 3.54
N SER A 680 0.13 50.83 2.63
CA SER A 680 -0.76 50.25 1.63
C SER A 680 -0.07 49.15 0.84
N ALA A 681 -0.80 48.06 0.60
CA ALA A 681 -0.27 46.93 -0.14
C ALA A 681 0.33 47.35 -1.50
N PRO A 682 1.42 46.75 -1.93
CA PRO A 682 1.90 46.94 -3.29
C PRO A 682 0.89 46.37 -4.30
N VAL A 683 1.05 46.70 -5.55
CA VAL A 683 0.32 46.09 -6.65
C VAL A 683 1.31 45.34 -7.50
N ALA A 684 1.24 44.02 -7.51
CA ALA A 684 2.13 43.19 -8.31
C ALA A 684 1.68 43.20 -9.77
N GLN A 685 2.59 43.50 -10.68
CA GLN A 685 2.34 43.42 -12.10
C GLN A 685 3.65 43.15 -12.85
N PHE A 686 3.57 42.37 -13.93
CA PHE A 686 4.73 42.15 -14.78
C PHE A 686 4.34 41.80 -16.22
N THR A 687 5.33 41.93 -17.11
CA THR A 687 5.25 41.50 -18.50
C THR A 687 6.39 40.52 -18.81
N VAL A 688 6.22 39.75 -19.86
CA VAL A 688 7.20 38.74 -20.30
C VAL A 688 7.54 38.96 -21.77
N SER A 689 8.78 38.69 -22.17
CA SER A 689 9.24 38.80 -23.56
C SER A 689 8.62 37.76 -24.48
N SER A 690 8.28 36.59 -23.95
CA SER A 690 7.57 35.53 -24.67
C SER A 690 6.73 34.71 -23.71
N GLN A 691 5.48 34.38 -24.10
CA GLN A 691 4.62 33.44 -23.39
C GLN A 691 4.76 32.00 -23.89
N ASN A 692 5.37 31.82 -25.06
CA ASN A 692 5.57 30.52 -25.69
C ASN A 692 7.05 30.37 -26.15
N PRO A 693 8.03 30.40 -25.22
CA PRO A 693 9.43 30.21 -25.57
C PRO A 693 9.72 28.77 -25.95
N GLY A 694 10.78 28.56 -26.68
CA GLY A 694 11.39 27.27 -26.89
C GLY A 694 12.10 26.77 -25.64
N SER A 695 12.38 25.45 -25.53
CA SER A 695 13.18 24.90 -24.46
C SER A 695 14.57 25.55 -24.41
N ASN A 696 15.01 25.96 -23.22
CA ASN A 696 16.23 26.74 -22.98
C ASN A 696 16.30 28.15 -23.63
N GLU A 697 15.22 28.66 -24.19
CA GLU A 697 15.15 30.04 -24.64
C GLU A 697 14.97 30.97 -23.43
N PRO A 698 15.83 32.03 -23.32
CA PRO A 698 15.73 32.94 -22.21
C PRO A 698 14.49 33.84 -22.34
N VAL A 699 13.68 33.84 -21.28
CA VAL A 699 12.52 34.71 -21.12
C VAL A 699 12.87 35.84 -20.18
N GLN A 700 12.73 37.07 -20.65
CA GLN A 700 12.87 38.27 -19.81
C GLN A 700 11.56 38.55 -19.12
N PHE A 701 11.56 38.61 -17.82
CA PHE A 701 10.46 39.06 -17.00
C PHE A 701 10.68 40.52 -16.60
N THR A 702 9.74 41.39 -16.90
CA THR A 702 9.86 42.82 -16.62
C THR A 702 8.82 43.19 -15.59
N ASN A 703 9.28 43.58 -14.44
CA ASN A 703 8.48 44.01 -13.33
C ASN A 703 7.83 45.37 -13.60
N GLN A 704 6.57 45.51 -13.31
CA GLN A 704 5.78 46.73 -13.43
C GLN A 704 4.99 47.02 -12.14
N SER A 705 5.37 46.37 -11.05
CA SER A 705 4.71 46.54 -9.76
C SER A 705 4.81 47.97 -9.24
N PHE A 706 3.77 48.40 -8.56
CA PHE A 706 3.67 49.70 -7.95
C PHE A 706 3.71 49.58 -6.44
N ASN A 707 4.31 50.53 -5.74
CA ASN A 707 4.43 50.58 -4.28
C ASN A 707 5.16 49.38 -3.66
N ALA A 708 6.10 48.80 -4.36
CA ALA A 708 6.87 47.63 -3.93
C ALA A 708 8.38 47.97 -3.88
N THR A 709 9.09 47.44 -2.90
CA THR A 709 10.53 47.59 -2.73
C THR A 709 11.32 46.29 -2.94
N ASN A 710 10.69 45.17 -2.75
CA ASN A 710 11.29 43.85 -2.87
C ASN A 710 10.41 42.91 -3.71
N TYR A 711 11.01 41.95 -4.32
CA TYR A 711 10.37 41.07 -5.25
C TYR A 711 10.83 39.63 -5.04
N LEU A 712 9.93 38.68 -5.25
CA LEU A 712 10.24 37.24 -5.26
C LEU A 712 9.51 36.60 -6.42
N TRP A 713 10.27 36.00 -7.30
CA TRP A 713 9.76 35.28 -8.47
C TRP A 713 9.80 33.78 -8.22
N PHE A 714 8.75 33.12 -8.65
CA PHE A 714 8.65 31.67 -8.71
C PHE A 714 8.38 31.27 -10.15
N PHE A 715 9.26 30.45 -10.73
CA PHE A 715 9.15 30.04 -12.13
C PHE A 715 8.43 28.72 -12.33
N ASN A 716 8.02 28.07 -11.22
CA ASN A 716 7.29 26.80 -11.20
C ASN A 716 8.04 25.61 -11.84
N ASP A 717 9.36 25.72 -11.96
CA ASP A 717 10.27 24.63 -12.33
C ASP A 717 11.31 24.37 -11.21
N GLY A 718 11.08 24.92 -10.03
CA GLY A 718 11.97 24.93 -8.88
C GLY A 718 12.88 26.17 -8.83
N GLY A 719 12.92 26.97 -9.91
CA GLY A 719 13.67 28.22 -9.97
C GLY A 719 12.97 29.38 -9.25
N THR A 720 13.75 30.23 -8.61
CA THR A 720 13.29 31.48 -7.98
C THR A 720 14.28 32.60 -8.28
N SER A 721 13.85 33.86 -8.19
CA SER A 721 14.72 35.04 -8.27
C SER A 721 14.19 36.17 -7.40
N ASN A 722 15.11 37.00 -6.87
CA ASN A 722 14.80 38.24 -6.18
C ASN A 722 15.15 39.48 -7.04
N ASP A 723 15.61 39.29 -8.25
CA ASP A 723 15.94 40.38 -9.15
C ASP A 723 14.69 41.17 -9.54
N VAL A 724 14.85 42.47 -9.77
CA VAL A 724 13.73 43.30 -10.19
C VAL A 724 13.16 42.82 -11.53
N ASN A 725 14.06 42.45 -12.45
CA ASN A 725 13.70 42.02 -13.79
C ASN A 725 14.49 40.77 -14.17
N PRO A 726 14.16 39.58 -13.69
CA PRO A 726 14.94 38.38 -13.95
C PRO A 726 14.81 37.88 -15.40
N VAL A 727 15.83 37.16 -15.82
CA VAL A 727 15.78 36.30 -17.02
C VAL A 727 15.78 34.86 -16.57
N HIS A 728 14.86 34.06 -17.09
CA HIS A 728 14.78 32.65 -16.78
C HIS A 728 14.61 31.80 -18.05
N SER A 729 15.15 30.61 -18.05
CA SER A 729 15.05 29.66 -19.17
C SER A 729 14.53 28.33 -18.68
N PHE A 730 13.45 27.83 -19.27
CA PHE A 730 12.83 26.56 -18.93
C PHE A 730 13.44 25.43 -19.75
N THR A 731 13.92 24.39 -19.09
CA THR A 731 14.63 23.27 -19.75
C THR A 731 13.70 22.24 -20.35
N ASN A 732 12.54 22.01 -19.73
CA ASN A 732 11.59 20.98 -20.12
C ASN A 732 10.36 21.59 -20.79
N ASN A 733 9.68 20.81 -21.64
CA ASN A 733 8.35 21.16 -22.11
C ASN A 733 7.38 21.19 -20.96
N GLY A 734 6.47 22.13 -20.99
CA GLY A 734 5.48 22.20 -19.94
C GLY A 734 4.77 23.56 -19.88
N GLU A 735 3.83 23.62 -19.01
CA GLU A 735 3.15 24.86 -18.63
C GLU A 735 3.66 25.29 -17.26
N TYR A 736 4.23 26.48 -17.19
CA TYR A 736 4.81 27.04 -15.98
C TYR A 736 4.01 28.27 -15.58
N LEU A 737 3.34 28.20 -14.44
CA LEU A 737 2.67 29.34 -13.86
C LEU A 737 3.69 30.17 -13.08
N VAL A 738 4.23 31.19 -13.75
CA VAL A 738 5.22 32.08 -13.15
C VAL A 738 4.53 33.14 -12.33
N CYS A 739 4.94 33.28 -11.08
CA CYS A 739 4.37 34.24 -10.15
C CYS A 739 5.43 35.21 -9.63
N LEU A 740 5.07 36.48 -9.59
CA LEU A 740 5.78 37.55 -8.91
C LEU A 740 5.04 37.91 -7.61
N ILE A 741 5.72 37.83 -6.51
CA ILE A 741 5.25 38.39 -5.25
C ILE A 741 6.01 39.70 -5.04
N ALA A 742 5.24 40.78 -4.88
CA ALA A 742 5.77 42.11 -4.61
C ALA A 742 5.58 42.45 -3.13
N PHE A 743 6.62 42.99 -2.53
CA PHE A 743 6.64 43.36 -1.10
C PHE A 743 7.02 44.81 -0.95
N ASN A 744 6.50 45.45 0.04
CA ASN A 744 7.03 46.70 0.62
C ASN A 744 7.48 46.43 2.07
N ASN A 745 7.63 47.46 2.89
CA ASN A 745 8.02 47.30 4.31
C ASN A 745 6.90 46.73 5.21
N GLY A 746 5.70 46.55 4.66
CA GLY A 746 4.55 45.96 5.35
C GLY A 746 4.37 44.47 5.10
N PRO A 747 3.54 43.78 5.90
CA PRO A 747 3.27 42.35 5.78
C PRO A 747 2.25 42.00 4.70
N CYS A 748 1.84 42.94 3.86
CA CYS A 748 0.81 42.78 2.85
C CYS A 748 1.43 42.63 1.44
N PRO A 749 1.92 41.48 1.06
CA PRO A 749 2.38 41.26 -0.31
C PRO A 749 1.21 41.18 -1.27
N ASP A 750 1.48 41.47 -2.52
CA ASP A 750 0.56 41.17 -3.62
C ASP A 750 1.24 40.23 -4.63
N THR A 751 0.46 39.46 -5.29
CA THR A 751 0.95 38.41 -6.20
C THR A 751 0.29 38.52 -7.56
N ALA A 752 1.12 38.57 -8.61
CA ALA A 752 0.67 38.44 -9.99
C ALA A 752 1.25 37.18 -10.62
N CYS A 753 0.43 36.42 -11.31
CA CYS A 753 0.87 35.20 -11.98
C CYS A 753 0.57 35.21 -13.46
N ARG A 754 1.42 34.56 -14.26
CA ARG A 754 1.26 34.44 -15.72
C ARG A 754 1.74 33.08 -16.20
N LEU A 755 0.98 32.45 -17.07
CA LEU A 755 1.31 31.15 -17.64
C LEU A 755 2.31 31.29 -18.79
N ILE A 756 3.36 30.49 -18.78
CA ILE A 756 4.38 30.34 -19.81
C ILE A 756 4.30 28.91 -20.34
N THR A 757 4.17 28.75 -21.65
CA THR A 757 4.07 27.44 -22.29
C THR A 757 5.34 27.14 -23.09
N VAL A 758 6.13 26.19 -22.65
CA VAL A 758 7.42 25.83 -23.27
C VAL A 758 7.25 24.63 -24.18
N ARG A 759 7.73 24.71 -25.39
CA ARG A 759 7.66 23.62 -26.37
C ARG A 759 9.01 23.39 -27.02
N PHE A 760 9.33 22.14 -27.28
CA PHE A 760 10.50 21.81 -28.08
C PHE A 760 10.10 21.09 -29.38
N THR A 761 11.00 21.10 -30.34
CA THR A 761 10.76 20.41 -31.61
C THR A 761 11.28 18.97 -31.48
N PRO A 762 10.41 17.98 -31.59
CA PRO A 762 10.84 16.58 -31.53
C PRO A 762 11.65 16.22 -32.78
N VAL A 763 12.63 15.33 -32.62
CA VAL A 763 13.46 14.85 -33.73
C VAL A 763 13.65 13.35 -33.63
N ILE A 764 13.79 12.70 -34.80
CA ILE A 764 14.06 11.27 -34.90
C ILE A 764 14.93 10.96 -36.11
N ASP A 765 15.89 10.05 -35.95
CA ASP A 765 16.75 9.60 -37.07
C ASP A 765 17.31 8.18 -36.84
N VAL A 766 17.86 7.61 -37.91
CA VAL A 766 18.49 6.27 -37.87
C VAL A 766 19.91 6.40 -38.43
N PRO A 767 20.93 5.84 -37.75
CA PRO A 767 22.29 5.82 -38.23
C PRO A 767 22.40 5.12 -39.60
N ASN A 768 23.34 5.55 -40.41
CA ASN A 768 23.58 5.01 -41.75
C ASN A 768 24.62 3.88 -41.77
N ALA A 769 25.22 3.53 -40.65
CA ALA A 769 26.12 2.41 -40.50
C ALA A 769 26.13 1.93 -39.03
N PHE A 770 26.44 0.66 -38.84
CA PHE A 770 26.68 0.07 -37.51
C PHE A 770 27.62 -1.13 -37.63
N SER A 771 28.27 -1.49 -36.54
CA SER A 771 29.36 -2.49 -36.54
C SER A 771 29.20 -3.44 -35.34
N PRO A 772 28.41 -4.54 -35.47
CA PRO A 772 28.22 -5.51 -34.42
C PRO A 772 29.46 -6.39 -34.21
N ASN A 773 30.52 -5.81 -33.65
CA ASN A 773 31.80 -6.46 -33.38
C ASN A 773 32.01 -6.73 -31.88
N GLY A 774 31.06 -6.32 -31.01
CA GLY A 774 31.07 -6.57 -29.56
C GLY A 774 31.97 -5.60 -28.77
N ASP A 775 32.34 -4.45 -29.34
CA ASP A 775 33.18 -3.46 -28.66
C ASP A 775 32.38 -2.45 -27.81
N GLY A 776 31.06 -2.58 -27.80
CA GLY A 776 30.11 -1.71 -27.07
C GLY A 776 29.82 -0.39 -27.78
N GLN A 777 30.36 -0.16 -29.03
CA GLN A 777 30.09 1.05 -29.78
C GLN A 777 29.45 0.73 -31.15
N ASN A 778 28.25 1.24 -31.35
CA ASN A 778 27.48 1.04 -32.58
C ASN A 778 27.24 -0.42 -32.97
N ASP A 779 27.24 -1.33 -32.00
CA ASP A 779 26.96 -2.74 -32.21
C ASP A 779 25.50 -3.01 -32.65
N ILE A 780 24.63 -2.06 -32.44
CA ILE A 780 23.20 -2.17 -32.71
C ILE A 780 22.77 -0.98 -33.58
N LEU A 781 22.08 -1.29 -34.67
CA LEU A 781 21.41 -0.26 -35.46
C LEU A 781 20.15 0.19 -34.71
N LEU A 782 20.27 1.28 -33.99
CA LEU A 782 19.24 1.80 -33.11
C LEU A 782 18.65 3.11 -33.65
N VAL A 783 17.33 3.24 -33.61
CA VAL A 783 16.67 4.51 -33.89
C VAL A 783 16.99 5.50 -32.79
N LYS A 784 17.43 6.70 -33.13
CA LYS A 784 17.72 7.76 -32.19
C LYS A 784 16.69 8.89 -32.33
N GLY A 785 16.07 9.26 -31.24
CA GLY A 785 15.07 10.32 -31.27
C GLY A 785 14.79 10.89 -29.89
N ARG A 786 14.16 12.06 -29.91
CA ARG A 786 13.68 12.73 -28.70
C ARG A 786 12.28 13.27 -28.96
N GLY A 787 11.35 13.07 -28.01
CA GLY A 787 9.95 13.39 -28.24
C GLY A 787 9.28 12.40 -29.18
N VAL A 788 9.54 11.12 -29.01
CA VAL A 788 9.00 10.04 -29.85
C VAL A 788 7.97 9.26 -29.03
N GLN A 789 6.73 9.19 -29.50
CA GLN A 789 5.66 8.47 -28.83
C GLN A 789 5.61 6.99 -29.21
N SER A 790 5.84 6.71 -30.49
CA SER A 790 5.88 5.32 -30.97
C SER A 790 6.72 5.20 -32.24
N ILE A 791 7.26 4.04 -32.47
CA ILE A 791 7.97 3.69 -33.70
C ILE A 791 7.52 2.34 -34.23
N VAL A 792 7.71 2.15 -35.52
CA VAL A 792 7.82 0.82 -36.16
C VAL A 792 9.02 0.88 -37.08
N PHE A 793 10.09 0.27 -36.66
CA PHE A 793 11.37 0.24 -37.38
C PHE A 793 11.58 -1.13 -37.98
N ARG A 794 11.82 -1.18 -39.30
CA ARG A 794 12.01 -2.41 -40.06
C ARG A 794 13.30 -2.34 -40.85
N VAL A 795 14.04 -3.43 -40.91
CA VAL A 795 15.25 -3.57 -41.73
C VAL A 795 15.06 -4.73 -42.71
N PHE A 796 15.52 -4.52 -43.89
CA PHE A 796 15.40 -5.46 -45.04
C PHE A 796 16.76 -5.72 -45.68
N ASN A 797 17.00 -6.93 -46.07
CA ASN A 797 18.17 -7.25 -46.88
C ASN A 797 17.99 -6.81 -48.36
N ARG A 798 19.02 -6.97 -49.16
CA ARG A 798 19.00 -6.60 -50.60
C ARG A 798 17.93 -7.27 -51.43
N TRP A 799 17.39 -8.36 -50.94
CA TRP A 799 16.32 -9.12 -51.61
C TRP A 799 14.93 -8.68 -51.19
N GLY A 800 14.83 -7.70 -50.32
CA GLY A 800 13.57 -7.19 -49.78
C GLY A 800 12.98 -8.06 -48.67
N GLU A 801 13.70 -9.06 -48.15
CA GLU A 801 13.25 -9.83 -47.01
C GLU A 801 13.46 -9.04 -45.72
N LYS A 802 12.45 -8.99 -44.87
CA LYS A 802 12.51 -8.30 -43.60
C LYS A 802 13.37 -9.12 -42.63
N VAL A 803 14.53 -8.58 -42.27
CA VAL A 803 15.49 -9.21 -41.32
C VAL A 803 15.33 -8.76 -39.90
N PHE A 804 14.64 -7.63 -39.66
CA PHE A 804 14.39 -7.11 -38.34
C PHE A 804 13.14 -6.22 -38.29
N GLU A 805 12.46 -6.24 -37.16
CA GLU A 805 11.38 -5.30 -36.85
C GLU A 805 11.36 -4.99 -35.35
N SER A 806 11.20 -3.73 -35.00
CA SER A 806 11.05 -3.27 -33.61
C SER A 806 10.01 -2.17 -33.54
N ASN A 807 9.26 -2.19 -32.43
CA ASN A 807 8.36 -1.11 -32.03
C ASN A 807 8.89 -0.34 -30.81
N ASP A 808 10.08 -0.69 -30.33
CA ASP A 808 10.74 -0.07 -29.19
C ASP A 808 11.93 0.78 -29.64
N LEU A 809 11.98 2.01 -29.21
CA LEU A 809 13.06 2.97 -29.54
C LEU A 809 14.43 2.49 -29.02
N ASN A 810 14.44 1.70 -27.94
CA ASN A 810 15.66 1.19 -27.32
C ASN A 810 16.06 -0.21 -27.82
N PHE A 811 15.28 -0.79 -28.72
CA PHE A 811 15.56 -2.11 -29.27
C PHE A 811 15.86 -2.04 -30.75
N GLY A 812 17.12 -2.12 -31.11
CA GLY A 812 17.63 -2.05 -32.46
C GLY A 812 18.12 -3.40 -33.02
N TRP A 813 18.55 -3.40 -34.26
CA TRP A 813 19.03 -4.58 -34.95
C TRP A 813 20.51 -4.82 -34.71
N ASP A 814 20.88 -6.01 -34.26
CA ASP A 814 22.21 -6.47 -33.92
C ASP A 814 22.99 -7.08 -35.13
N GLY A 815 22.42 -7.00 -36.32
CA GLY A 815 23.04 -7.57 -37.54
C GLY A 815 22.83 -9.08 -37.67
N THR A 816 21.92 -9.70 -36.92
CA THR A 816 21.56 -11.12 -37.06
C THR A 816 20.15 -11.28 -37.63
N PHE A 817 19.90 -12.42 -38.25
CA PHE A 817 18.57 -12.86 -38.73
C PHE A 817 18.38 -14.34 -38.45
N LYS A 818 17.35 -14.71 -37.69
CA LYS A 818 17.08 -16.09 -37.23
C LYS A 818 18.24 -16.72 -36.45
N GLY A 819 19.02 -15.89 -35.76
CA GLY A 819 20.17 -16.31 -34.97
C GLY A 819 21.49 -16.38 -35.74
N GLU A 820 21.48 -16.16 -37.04
CA GLU A 820 22.66 -16.18 -37.87
C GLU A 820 23.13 -14.76 -38.22
N PRO A 821 24.42 -14.49 -38.09
CA PRO A 821 25.00 -13.19 -38.50
C PRO A 821 24.81 -12.93 -39.99
N GLN A 822 24.32 -11.78 -40.34
CA GLN A 822 24.07 -11.37 -41.68
C GLN A 822 25.39 -10.85 -42.34
N GLU A 823 25.48 -10.97 -43.64
CA GLU A 823 26.68 -10.54 -44.40
C GLU A 823 26.89 -9.02 -44.33
N MET A 824 28.14 -8.56 -44.42
CA MET A 824 28.46 -7.15 -44.57
C MET A 824 27.87 -6.63 -45.85
N ASP A 825 26.90 -5.80 -45.78
CA ASP A 825 26.12 -5.25 -46.87
C ASP A 825 25.38 -3.99 -46.52
N VAL A 826 24.71 -3.43 -47.48
CA VAL A 826 23.78 -2.32 -47.25
C VAL A 826 22.38 -2.86 -47.09
N TYR A 827 21.78 -2.59 -45.92
CA TYR A 827 20.42 -2.96 -45.58
C TYR A 827 19.49 -1.76 -45.66
N ALA A 828 18.38 -1.97 -46.33
CA ALA A 828 17.36 -0.93 -46.40
C ALA A 828 16.54 -0.92 -45.09
N TRP A 829 16.16 0.22 -44.64
CA TRP A 829 15.28 0.33 -43.49
C TRP A 829 14.10 1.28 -43.75
N THR A 830 13.00 1.03 -43.03
CA THR A 830 11.85 1.93 -42.97
C THR A 830 11.52 2.22 -41.52
N LEU A 831 11.17 3.44 -41.24
CA LEU A 831 10.75 3.91 -39.92
C LEU A 831 9.44 4.68 -40.02
N ASN A 832 8.40 4.11 -39.41
CA ASN A 832 7.19 4.86 -39.10
C ASN A 832 7.30 5.31 -37.65
N ALA A 833 7.10 6.55 -37.39
CA ALA A 833 7.12 7.08 -36.01
C ALA A 833 5.98 8.09 -35.81
N VAL A 834 5.53 8.18 -34.60
CA VAL A 834 4.69 9.28 -34.14
C VAL A 834 5.49 10.07 -33.12
N LEU A 835 5.65 11.34 -33.37
CA LEU A 835 6.34 12.26 -32.49
C LEU A 835 5.35 12.98 -31.56
N ASP A 836 5.85 13.62 -30.53
CA ASP A 836 5.05 14.42 -29.62
C ASP A 836 4.17 15.43 -30.38
N GLY A 837 2.92 15.54 -30.00
CA GLY A 837 1.90 16.27 -30.73
C GLY A 837 1.19 15.43 -31.81
N ASN A 838 1.32 14.10 -31.76
CA ASN A 838 0.71 13.16 -32.72
C ASN A 838 1.14 13.40 -34.17
N ILE A 839 2.39 13.82 -34.39
CA ILE A 839 2.93 14.10 -35.73
C ILE A 839 3.46 12.78 -36.30
N PRO A 840 2.80 12.23 -37.33
CA PRO A 840 3.32 11.02 -37.97
C PRO A 840 4.51 11.37 -38.89
N ILE A 841 5.56 10.58 -38.78
CA ILE A 841 6.75 10.68 -39.63
C ILE A 841 7.02 9.31 -40.25
N PHE A 842 7.26 9.33 -41.54
CA PHE A 842 7.82 8.19 -42.26
C PHE A 842 9.22 8.53 -42.75
N LYS A 843 10.20 7.72 -42.43
CA LYS A 843 11.55 7.78 -42.96
C LYS A 843 11.94 6.43 -43.52
N SER A 844 12.77 6.45 -44.54
CA SER A 844 13.42 5.27 -45.08
C SER A 844 14.83 5.61 -45.47
N GLY A 845 15.68 4.65 -45.45
CA GLY A 845 17.09 4.85 -45.81
C GLY A 845 17.83 3.52 -45.84
N ASN A 846 19.11 3.64 -45.86
CA ASN A 846 20.02 2.49 -45.87
C ASN A 846 20.96 2.58 -44.67
N ALA A 847 21.31 1.42 -44.10
CA ALA A 847 22.37 1.30 -43.13
C ALA A 847 23.36 0.23 -43.56
N THR A 848 24.64 0.55 -43.50
CA THR A 848 25.68 -0.41 -43.84
C THR A 848 26.07 -1.21 -42.60
N LEU A 849 25.99 -2.51 -42.69
CA LEU A 849 26.52 -3.43 -41.71
C LEU A 849 27.99 -3.65 -41.99
N ILE A 850 28.83 -3.33 -41.01
CA ILE A 850 30.30 -3.44 -41.08
C ILE A 850 30.73 -4.36 -39.92
N ARG A 851 31.70 -5.23 -40.11
CA ARG A 851 32.28 -6.08 -39.05
C ARG A 851 33.78 -5.98 -39.03
#